data_867fdf9f60eb30856b136febddb3a5d2
#
_entry.id   867fdf9f60eb30856b136febddb3a5d2
#
_cell.length_a   1.000
_cell.length_b   1.000
_cell.length_c   1.000
_cell.angle_alpha   90.00
_cell.angle_beta   90.00
_cell.angle_gamma   90.00
#
_symmetry.space_group_name_H-M   'P 1'
#
loop_
_entity.id
_entity.type
_entity.pdbx_description
1 polymer ?
#
loop_
_entity_poly.entity_id
_entity_poly.type
_entity_poly.pdbx_seq_one_letter_code
_entity_poly.pdbx_strand_id
1 'polypeptide(L)'
;MTSEGDPRARRLELPAATIVEFLAGTPLFAGCDRATLVKIAPHVFPVEVPAGTVVVRAGVPNPGIGVVYRGRVSVRDGDAAVEDVGPGAAFGEAGALLAATQPHDVVAAEDSVLLLISHEVASQLAAKIAAFALAAARGIAARSVTGPIAARARSPSTAPPVADGIRFVRVSAYDPGPQVVAMVPAKLIQQHRLLPLELRDRTLTVGMVDPTNAATRIELARVLSTTSVVVVAISQDDFNEAYVRLRIDPTRAGRGTRPPEHAVHPDHLVFDQTDQERDAKQPPPIGDEIVALANRMIAHAIERGASDVHVDHAVTGPRVRFRVQGQLAAWDQPVPANAGKALVARLKVLAGLDVTERRLPQDGRLGVRVGKREIDIRISTIPSSRGEKIALRVLEAAAMLRPLETIFHDPVVLEAVHLAIQRPYGAIAIAGPTGSGKTSSLYAALGERIRTRPDTNVLTVEDPIEYRLGGVTQVQVNHAVDLGFAQVLRAMLRQDPDVIMVGEVRDDLTAQLALEAAMTGHLLLTSLHANNAVGVIQRFEHLGCARPLIGQALALVLVQRLVRRLCPRCVTLEVPPPVVIANLIAHGLAERDREQALPRAVGCTDCGQTGYAGRVAVVEMMTIDDALRAQIMAGAPPTTLERVALEARTLYSFRRSALQLMARQMISPAEALLTIA
;
A
#
# COMPACT_ATOMS: atom_id res chain seq x y z
N MET A 1 10.92 36.51 -0.59
CA MET A 1 11.46 35.17 -0.36
C MET A 1 12.88 35.09 -0.93
N THR A 2 13.68 35.98 -0.55
CA THR A 2 15.12 35.84 -0.56
C THR A 2 15.47 35.57 0.90
N SER A 3 16.11 34.45 1.22
CA SER A 3 16.65 34.20 2.55
C SER A 3 17.50 35.41 2.89
N GLU A 4 17.15 36.16 3.95
CA GLU A 4 17.84 37.34 4.47
C GLU A 4 18.75 38.07 3.45
N GLY A 5 18.13 38.88 2.65
CA GLY A 5 18.45 40.13 2.07
C GLY A 5 19.84 40.38 1.48
N ASP A 6 20.05 40.03 0.21
CA ASP A 6 20.89 40.94 -0.59
C ASP A 6 20.04 42.19 -0.83
N PRO A 7 20.43 43.38 -0.31
CA PRO A 7 19.64 44.59 -0.43
C PRO A 7 19.52 45.11 -1.87
N ARG A 8 20.14 44.44 -2.84
CA ARG A 8 20.15 44.78 -4.25
C ARG A 8 19.05 44.10 -5.07
N ALA A 9 18.40 43.02 -4.54
CA ALA A 9 17.27 42.38 -5.22
C ALA A 9 15.99 43.24 -5.07
N ARG A 10 15.31 43.55 -6.17
CA ARG A 10 14.11 44.38 -6.17
C ARG A 10 12.91 43.62 -6.70
N ARG A 11 11.77 43.74 -6.01
CA ARG A 11 10.50 43.23 -6.51
C ARG A 11 10.03 44.10 -7.67
N LEU A 12 9.68 43.45 -8.77
CA LEU A 12 9.12 44.11 -9.96
C LEU A 12 7.58 43.93 -9.98
N GLU A 13 6.88 44.90 -10.53
CA GLU A 13 5.47 44.77 -10.86
C GLU A 13 5.35 44.44 -12.36
N LEU A 14 4.94 43.18 -12.65
CA LEU A 14 4.58 42.78 -14.01
C LEU A 14 3.07 42.58 -14.09
N PRO A 15 2.40 43.03 -15.18
CA PRO A 15 0.99 42.76 -15.38
C PRO A 15 0.71 41.27 -15.38
N ALA A 16 -0.37 40.85 -14.72
CA ALA A 16 -0.75 39.42 -14.64
C ALA A 16 -0.89 38.78 -16.02
N ALA A 17 -1.38 39.51 -17.00
CA ALA A 17 -1.48 39.04 -18.40
C ALA A 17 -0.12 38.70 -19.00
N THR A 18 0.92 39.49 -18.71
CA THR A 18 2.30 39.25 -19.17
C THR A 18 2.90 37.98 -18.53
N ILE A 19 2.63 37.80 -17.23
CA ILE A 19 3.06 36.58 -16.51
C ILE A 19 2.39 35.34 -17.10
N VAL A 20 1.07 35.39 -17.33
CA VAL A 20 0.29 34.28 -17.93
C VAL A 20 0.82 33.91 -19.31
N GLU A 21 1.05 34.91 -20.17
CA GLU A 21 1.53 34.69 -21.53
C GLU A 21 2.93 34.10 -21.55
N PHE A 22 3.81 34.57 -20.68
CA PHE A 22 5.16 34.03 -20.56
C PHE A 22 5.16 32.59 -20.02
N LEU A 23 4.46 32.33 -18.93
CA LEU A 23 4.40 30.98 -18.34
C LEU A 23 3.80 29.95 -19.30
N ALA A 24 2.78 30.32 -20.10
CA ALA A 24 2.20 29.46 -21.12
C ALA A 24 3.20 28.98 -22.18
N GLY A 25 4.25 29.78 -22.45
CA GLY A 25 5.32 29.44 -23.38
C GLY A 25 6.47 28.62 -22.76
N THR A 26 6.45 28.34 -21.45
CA THR A 26 7.55 27.65 -20.79
C THR A 26 7.35 26.12 -20.69
N PRO A 27 8.41 25.30 -20.77
CA PRO A 27 8.30 23.84 -20.70
C PRO A 27 7.63 23.33 -19.43
N LEU A 28 7.84 24.01 -18.29
CA LEU A 28 7.27 23.61 -17.00
C LEU A 28 5.73 23.74 -16.99
N PHE A 29 5.16 24.69 -17.71
CA PHE A 29 3.73 24.99 -17.73
C PHE A 29 3.05 24.63 -19.05
N ALA A 30 3.74 23.97 -19.99
CA ALA A 30 3.22 23.66 -21.33
C ALA A 30 1.93 22.82 -21.35
N GLY A 31 1.63 22.12 -20.24
CA GLY A 31 0.40 21.34 -20.09
C GLY A 31 -0.67 21.99 -19.20
N CYS A 32 -0.49 23.25 -18.81
CA CYS A 32 -1.45 23.99 -17.99
C CYS A 32 -2.40 24.80 -18.89
N ASP A 33 -3.70 24.75 -18.62
CA ASP A 33 -4.67 25.59 -19.32
C ASP A 33 -4.55 27.08 -18.91
N ARG A 34 -5.02 27.97 -19.77
CA ARG A 34 -4.93 29.42 -19.54
C ARG A 34 -5.70 29.86 -18.29
N ALA A 35 -6.82 29.19 -17.97
CA ALA A 35 -7.62 29.53 -16.78
C ALA A 35 -6.85 29.22 -15.48
N THR A 36 -6.09 28.15 -15.47
CA THR A 36 -5.18 27.79 -14.37
C THR A 36 -4.04 28.81 -14.22
N LEU A 37 -3.41 29.20 -15.34
CA LEU A 37 -2.33 30.21 -15.32
C LEU A 37 -2.81 31.56 -14.81
N VAL A 38 -4.04 31.98 -15.16
CA VAL A 38 -4.66 33.20 -14.60
C VAL A 38 -4.83 33.13 -13.09
N LYS A 39 -5.19 31.96 -12.53
CA LYS A 39 -5.31 31.77 -11.07
C LYS A 39 -3.97 31.77 -10.36
N ILE A 40 -2.91 31.36 -11.01
CA ILE A 40 -1.55 31.28 -10.45
C ILE A 40 -0.84 32.62 -10.52
N ALA A 41 -1.05 33.41 -11.54
CA ALA A 41 -0.34 34.67 -11.79
C ALA A 41 -0.27 35.63 -10.58
N PRO A 42 -1.32 35.80 -9.74
CA PRO A 42 -1.24 36.60 -8.51
C PRO A 42 -0.27 36.04 -7.43
N HIS A 43 0.11 34.76 -7.53
CA HIS A 43 1.01 34.06 -6.60
C HIS A 43 2.41 33.88 -7.17
N VAL A 44 2.71 34.52 -8.29
CA VAL A 44 4.04 34.57 -8.91
C VAL A 44 4.68 35.90 -8.55
N PHE A 45 5.90 35.86 -8.05
CA PHE A 45 6.64 37.03 -7.58
C PHE A 45 7.79 37.37 -8.54
N PRO A 46 7.64 38.40 -9.40
CA PRO A 46 8.74 38.88 -10.24
C PRO A 46 9.80 39.56 -9.38
N VAL A 47 11.06 39.18 -9.55
CA VAL A 47 12.20 39.75 -8.80
C VAL A 47 13.33 40.05 -9.78
N GLU A 48 13.87 41.25 -9.72
CA GLU A 48 15.09 41.64 -10.42
C GLU A 48 16.29 41.37 -9.51
N VAL A 49 17.27 40.64 -10.00
CA VAL A 49 18.47 40.24 -9.26
C VAL A 49 19.71 40.66 -10.09
N PRO A 50 20.61 41.45 -9.50
CA PRO A 50 21.89 41.81 -10.16
C PRO A 50 22.82 40.60 -10.31
N ALA A 51 23.72 40.70 -11.27
CA ALA A 51 24.79 39.74 -11.49
C ALA A 51 25.56 39.45 -10.18
N GLY A 52 25.90 38.18 -9.93
CA GLY A 52 26.58 37.71 -8.73
C GLY A 52 25.69 37.51 -7.49
N THR A 53 24.40 37.80 -7.58
CA THR A 53 23.46 37.57 -6.44
C THR A 53 23.18 36.08 -6.29
N VAL A 54 23.35 35.52 -5.07
CA VAL A 54 22.96 34.17 -4.74
C VAL A 54 21.44 34.11 -4.52
N VAL A 55 20.74 33.48 -5.46
CA VAL A 55 19.27 33.32 -5.44
C VAL A 55 18.82 32.24 -4.50
N VAL A 56 19.51 31.09 -4.51
CA VAL A 56 19.29 29.97 -3.62
C VAL A 56 20.64 29.40 -3.17
N ARG A 57 20.79 29.09 -1.89
CA ARG A 57 22.02 28.50 -1.33
C ARG A 57 21.92 26.99 -1.21
N ALA A 58 23.04 26.33 -1.45
CA ALA A 58 23.20 24.89 -1.18
C ALA A 58 22.98 24.57 0.31
N GLY A 59 22.39 23.42 0.60
CA GLY A 59 22.13 22.97 1.97
C GLY A 59 20.97 23.64 2.70
N VAL A 60 20.32 24.65 2.11
CA VAL A 60 19.15 25.36 2.68
C VAL A 60 17.87 24.80 2.06
N PRO A 61 16.77 24.66 2.83
CA PRO A 61 15.46 24.31 2.27
C PRO A 61 15.05 25.32 1.20
N ASN A 62 14.73 24.82 0.02
CA ASN A 62 14.36 25.69 -1.09
C ASN A 62 12.93 26.24 -0.92
N PRO A 63 12.73 27.57 -0.89
CA PRO A 63 11.42 28.18 -0.67
C PRO A 63 10.44 28.05 -1.85
N GLY A 64 10.88 27.55 -3.03
CA GLY A 64 10.01 27.48 -4.21
C GLY A 64 10.74 27.19 -5.52
N ILE A 65 10.01 27.32 -6.62
CA ILE A 65 10.52 27.18 -8.00
C ILE A 65 10.79 28.58 -8.58
N GLY A 66 11.95 28.75 -9.21
CA GLY A 66 12.26 29.93 -10.00
C GLY A 66 12.16 29.64 -11.50
N VAL A 67 11.59 30.56 -12.29
CA VAL A 67 11.61 30.54 -13.75
C VAL A 67 12.31 31.79 -14.24
N VAL A 68 13.28 31.63 -15.10
CA VAL A 68 14.04 32.79 -15.65
C VAL A 68 13.18 33.50 -16.68
N TYR A 69 12.78 34.75 -16.37
CA TYR A 69 12.03 35.61 -17.31
C TYR A 69 12.97 36.29 -18.28
N ARG A 70 14.08 36.86 -17.78
CA ARG A 70 15.12 37.52 -18.57
C ARG A 70 16.47 37.34 -17.88
N GLY A 71 17.56 37.26 -18.63
CA GLY A 71 18.90 37.04 -18.12
C GLY A 71 19.22 35.55 -17.96
N ARG A 72 20.19 35.24 -17.10
CA ARG A 72 20.68 33.85 -16.87
C ARG A 72 21.09 33.65 -15.43
N VAL A 73 20.78 32.46 -14.91
CA VAL A 73 21.32 32.02 -13.62
C VAL A 73 22.23 30.79 -13.84
N SER A 74 23.27 30.67 -13.00
CA SER A 74 24.22 29.56 -13.02
C SER A 74 24.01 28.71 -11.76
N VAL A 75 23.80 27.42 -11.94
CA VAL A 75 23.80 26.42 -10.86
C VAL A 75 25.26 26.06 -10.59
N ARG A 76 25.74 26.20 -9.34
CA ARG A 76 27.16 26.06 -8.99
C ARG A 76 27.37 25.04 -7.87
N ASP A 77 28.45 24.26 -8.02
CA ASP A 77 29.00 23.43 -6.96
C ASP A 77 30.31 24.07 -6.49
N GLY A 78 30.25 24.85 -5.41
CA GLY A 78 31.32 25.77 -5.03
C GLY A 78 31.55 26.84 -6.10
N ASP A 79 32.78 26.99 -6.58
CA ASP A 79 33.13 27.95 -7.63
C ASP A 79 32.89 27.45 -9.06
N ALA A 80 32.59 26.18 -9.25
CA ALA A 80 32.39 25.57 -10.56
C ALA A 80 30.93 25.71 -11.02
N ALA A 81 30.69 26.24 -12.25
CA ALA A 81 29.39 26.24 -12.88
C ALA A 81 29.04 24.82 -13.35
N VAL A 82 27.91 24.30 -12.88
CA VAL A 82 27.39 22.99 -13.25
C VAL A 82 26.43 23.10 -14.43
N GLU A 83 25.58 24.10 -14.42
CA GLU A 83 24.55 24.33 -15.44
C GLU A 83 24.23 25.83 -15.53
N ASP A 84 23.99 26.33 -16.74
CA ASP A 84 23.44 27.67 -16.98
C ASP A 84 21.98 27.56 -17.39
N VAL A 85 21.11 28.25 -16.65
CA VAL A 85 19.66 28.26 -16.85
C VAL A 85 19.24 29.60 -17.45
N GLY A 86 18.74 29.56 -18.70
CA GLY A 86 18.35 30.76 -19.48
C GLY A 86 16.83 31.01 -19.44
N PRO A 87 16.34 32.02 -20.23
CA PRO A 87 14.95 32.40 -20.26
C PRO A 87 14.00 31.24 -20.61
N GLY A 88 12.88 31.14 -19.88
CA GLY A 88 11.87 30.07 -20.02
C GLY A 88 12.19 28.79 -19.28
N ALA A 89 13.43 28.59 -18.84
CA ALA A 89 13.81 27.43 -18.07
C ALA A 89 13.58 27.65 -16.56
N ALA A 90 13.36 26.56 -15.83
CA ALA A 90 13.09 26.57 -14.38
C ALA A 90 14.27 26.01 -13.58
N PHE A 91 14.35 26.36 -12.30
CA PHE A 91 15.30 25.83 -11.33
C PHE A 91 14.63 25.66 -9.96
N GLY A 92 15.18 24.80 -9.12
CA GLY A 92 14.69 24.61 -7.76
C GLY A 92 13.53 23.61 -7.61
N GLU A 93 13.11 22.93 -8.68
CA GLU A 93 11.97 22.01 -8.67
C GLU A 93 12.16 20.84 -7.69
N ALA A 94 13.38 20.31 -7.58
CA ALA A 94 13.68 19.20 -6.67
C ALA A 94 13.46 19.59 -5.20
N GLY A 95 13.98 20.74 -4.79
CA GLY A 95 13.78 21.26 -3.43
C GLY A 95 12.32 21.62 -3.14
N ALA A 96 11.63 22.21 -4.13
CA ALA A 96 10.25 22.64 -3.96
C ALA A 96 9.23 21.49 -3.94
N LEU A 97 9.46 20.40 -4.68
CA LEU A 97 8.49 19.30 -4.80
C LEU A 97 8.79 18.12 -3.87
N LEU A 98 10.07 17.88 -3.55
CA LEU A 98 10.51 16.75 -2.74
C LEU A 98 10.79 17.13 -1.27
N ALA A 99 10.58 18.40 -0.90
CA ALA A 99 10.96 18.97 0.40
C ALA A 99 12.44 18.71 0.76
N ALA A 100 13.29 18.64 -0.27
CA ALA A 100 14.72 18.41 -0.13
C ALA A 100 15.50 19.73 -0.04
N THR A 101 16.66 19.71 0.59
CA THR A 101 17.59 20.84 0.54
C THR A 101 18.14 20.98 -0.87
N GLN A 102 18.38 22.22 -1.31
CA GLN A 102 18.99 22.48 -2.60
C GLN A 102 20.42 21.91 -2.64
N PRO A 103 20.80 21.09 -3.62
CA PRO A 103 22.13 20.49 -3.66
C PRO A 103 23.23 21.46 -4.08
N HIS A 104 22.91 22.54 -4.81
CA HIS A 104 23.87 23.49 -5.40
C HIS A 104 23.42 24.92 -5.19
N ASP A 105 24.36 25.87 -5.17
CA ASP A 105 24.04 27.29 -5.20
C ASP A 105 23.44 27.68 -6.55
N VAL A 106 22.47 28.57 -6.55
CA VAL A 106 21.94 29.21 -7.76
C VAL A 106 22.31 30.69 -7.71
N VAL A 107 23.14 31.13 -8.65
CA VAL A 107 23.71 32.48 -8.70
C VAL A 107 23.30 33.18 -10.00
N ALA A 108 22.89 34.44 -9.93
CA ALA A 108 22.63 35.22 -11.15
C ALA A 108 23.95 35.43 -11.92
N ALA A 109 24.06 34.87 -13.11
CA ALA A 109 25.24 35.01 -13.96
C ALA A 109 25.34 36.42 -14.61
N GLU A 110 24.19 37.05 -14.82
CA GLU A 110 24.01 38.39 -15.33
C GLU A 110 22.79 39.04 -14.67
N ASP A 111 22.57 40.35 -14.88
CA ASP A 111 21.35 41.01 -14.39
C ASP A 111 20.11 40.30 -14.91
N SER A 112 19.33 39.71 -14.01
CA SER A 112 18.28 38.79 -14.35
C SER A 112 16.96 39.16 -13.72
N VAL A 113 15.86 38.83 -14.39
CA VAL A 113 14.50 38.89 -13.85
C VAL A 113 13.99 37.45 -13.69
N LEU A 114 13.58 37.13 -12.50
CA LEU A 114 13.11 35.80 -12.10
C LEU A 114 11.63 35.85 -11.70
N LEU A 115 10.87 34.84 -12.09
CA LEU A 115 9.51 34.59 -11.59
C LEU A 115 9.58 33.53 -10.51
N LEU A 116 9.34 33.90 -9.26
CA LEU A 116 9.42 32.99 -8.12
C LEU A 116 8.01 32.50 -7.75
N ILE A 117 7.90 31.20 -7.53
CA ILE A 117 6.66 30.49 -7.15
C ILE A 117 6.93 29.79 -5.84
N SER A 118 6.12 30.04 -4.81
CA SER A 118 6.33 29.42 -3.50
C SER A 118 6.17 27.89 -3.55
N HIS A 119 6.85 27.21 -2.61
CA HIS A 119 6.72 25.74 -2.41
C HIS A 119 5.25 25.31 -2.28
N GLU A 120 4.44 26.06 -1.56
CA GLU A 120 3.01 25.74 -1.35
C GLU A 120 2.23 25.75 -2.67
N VAL A 121 2.40 26.79 -3.49
CA VAL A 121 1.75 26.89 -4.80
C VAL A 121 2.28 25.83 -5.76
N ALA A 122 3.59 25.59 -5.78
CA ALA A 122 4.19 24.54 -6.62
C ALA A 122 3.68 23.14 -6.26
N SER A 123 3.57 22.85 -4.97
CA SER A 123 3.03 21.56 -4.46
C SER A 123 1.55 21.38 -4.79
N GLN A 124 0.73 22.43 -4.67
CA GLN A 124 -0.67 22.39 -5.06
C GLN A 124 -0.85 22.18 -6.57
N LEU A 125 0.01 22.79 -7.39
CA LEU A 125 0.02 22.59 -8.84
C LEU A 125 0.40 21.14 -9.19
N ALA A 126 1.45 20.61 -8.60
CA ALA A 126 1.89 19.24 -8.84
C ALA A 126 0.82 18.21 -8.41
N ALA A 127 0.09 18.48 -7.33
CA ALA A 127 -0.99 17.59 -6.87
C ALA A 127 -2.23 17.61 -7.78
N LYS A 128 -2.50 18.74 -8.45
CA LYS A 128 -3.73 18.93 -9.25
C LYS A 128 -3.53 18.79 -10.76
N ILE A 129 -2.31 18.98 -11.26
CA ILE A 129 -2.01 19.04 -12.70
C ILE A 129 -0.90 18.05 -13.04
N ALA A 130 -1.29 16.89 -13.54
CA ALA A 130 -0.36 15.81 -13.89
C ALA A 130 0.72 16.26 -14.92
N ALA A 131 0.36 17.11 -15.87
CA ALA A 131 1.29 17.65 -16.87
C ALA A 131 2.38 18.52 -16.23
N PHE A 132 2.04 19.35 -15.24
CA PHE A 132 3.01 20.14 -14.48
C PHE A 132 3.95 19.24 -13.65
N ALA A 133 3.39 18.25 -12.93
CA ALA A 133 4.17 17.30 -12.16
C ALA A 133 5.16 16.52 -13.05
N LEU A 134 4.72 16.08 -14.22
CA LEU A 134 5.56 15.36 -15.18
C LEU A 134 6.66 16.25 -15.77
N ALA A 135 6.36 17.52 -16.10
CA ALA A 135 7.33 18.47 -16.61
C ALA A 135 8.42 18.78 -15.56
N ALA A 136 8.01 18.99 -14.31
CA ALA A 136 8.95 19.18 -13.20
C ALA A 136 9.82 17.94 -12.95
N ALA A 137 9.24 16.73 -12.98
CA ALA A 137 9.98 15.47 -12.86
C ALA A 137 11.00 15.27 -13.98
N ARG A 138 10.67 15.65 -15.22
CA ARG A 138 11.60 15.65 -16.36
C ARG A 138 12.75 16.62 -16.15
N GLY A 139 12.50 17.83 -15.65
CA GLY A 139 13.53 18.81 -15.30
C GLY A 139 14.51 18.29 -14.23
N ILE A 140 13.99 17.63 -13.20
CA ILE A 140 14.78 16.98 -12.16
C ILE A 140 15.63 15.84 -12.75
N ALA A 141 15.04 14.96 -13.56
CA ALA A 141 15.72 13.82 -14.17
C ALA A 141 16.82 14.27 -15.15
N ALA A 142 16.57 15.29 -15.98
CA ALA A 142 17.55 15.82 -16.93
C ALA A 142 18.81 16.32 -16.18
N ARG A 143 18.65 17.03 -15.07
CA ARG A 143 19.76 17.51 -14.25
C ARG A 143 20.49 16.41 -13.49
N SER A 144 19.79 15.31 -13.16
CA SER A 144 20.42 14.14 -12.52
C SER A 144 21.28 13.32 -13.48
N VAL A 145 21.01 13.39 -14.79
CA VAL A 145 21.73 12.64 -15.85
C VAL A 145 22.90 13.45 -16.45
N THR A 146 22.80 14.77 -16.49
CA THR A 146 23.81 15.65 -17.12
C THR A 146 24.85 16.20 -16.15
N GLY A 147 24.72 15.96 -14.86
CA GLY A 147 25.77 16.28 -13.87
C GLY A 147 27.00 15.39 -14.06
N PRO A 148 28.21 15.92 -13.92
CA PRO A 148 29.44 15.22 -14.31
C PRO A 148 29.79 14.07 -13.39
N ILE A 149 29.24 12.88 -13.60
CA ILE A 149 29.75 11.60 -13.08
C ILE A 149 31.05 11.22 -13.81
N ALA A 150 31.39 11.88 -14.93
CA ALA A 150 32.51 11.49 -15.78
C ALA A 150 33.83 12.23 -15.51
N ALA A 151 33.94 13.18 -14.59
CA ALA A 151 35.14 14.01 -14.44
C ALA A 151 35.61 14.22 -12.99
N ARG A 152 35.61 13.18 -12.15
CA ARG A 152 36.38 13.21 -10.89
C ARG A 152 37.38 12.05 -10.83
N ALA A 153 38.35 12.08 -11.72
CA ALA A 153 39.63 11.48 -11.48
C ALA A 153 40.58 12.56 -10.91
N ARG A 154 40.89 12.40 -9.60
CA ARG A 154 42.06 12.95 -8.91
C ARG A 154 42.18 14.45 -8.66
N SER A 155 41.81 14.84 -7.46
CA SER A 155 42.50 15.91 -6.73
C SER A 155 42.73 15.49 -5.27
N PRO A 156 43.84 15.84 -4.62
CA PRO A 156 44.27 15.25 -3.35
C PRO A 156 43.39 15.72 -2.19
N SER A 157 42.95 14.73 -1.42
CA SER A 157 42.21 14.85 -0.17
C SER A 157 42.91 15.77 0.82
N THR A 158 42.27 16.85 1.23
CA THR A 158 42.60 17.53 2.48
C THR A 158 42.08 16.69 3.64
N ALA A 159 42.96 16.12 4.43
CA ALA A 159 42.61 15.42 5.65
C ALA A 159 41.92 16.36 6.64
N PRO A 160 40.80 15.95 7.28
CA PRO A 160 40.19 16.76 8.34
C PRO A 160 41.11 16.90 9.56
N PRO A 161 40.98 17.96 10.37
CA PRO A 161 41.85 18.14 11.55
C PRO A 161 41.63 16.97 12.53
N VAL A 162 42.69 16.27 12.83
CA VAL A 162 42.72 15.16 13.78
C VAL A 162 42.86 15.73 15.19
N ALA A 163 41.88 15.43 16.07
CA ALA A 163 42.04 15.69 17.50
C ALA A 163 43.02 14.68 18.09
N ASP A 164 43.80 15.10 19.08
CA ASP A 164 44.86 14.31 19.70
C ASP A 164 44.43 12.87 20.06
N GLY A 165 45.08 11.88 19.47
CA GLY A 165 44.90 10.46 19.75
C GLY A 165 43.97 9.66 18.85
N ILE A 166 43.22 10.27 17.92
CA ILE A 166 42.32 9.55 17.00
C ILE A 166 43.03 9.30 15.67
N ARG A 167 43.16 8.00 15.30
CA ARG A 167 43.82 7.59 14.06
C ARG A 167 42.93 7.83 12.86
N PHE A 168 43.46 8.45 11.80
CA PHE A 168 42.82 8.55 10.49
C PHE A 168 43.01 7.26 9.68
N VAL A 169 41.94 6.74 9.06
CA VAL A 169 41.97 5.53 8.22
C VAL A 169 41.22 5.75 6.91
N ARG A 170 41.64 5.08 5.86
CA ARG A 170 40.90 4.99 4.61
C ARG A 170 39.90 3.83 4.68
N VAL A 171 38.65 4.06 4.33
CA VAL A 171 37.61 3.03 4.38
C VAL A 171 37.86 1.92 3.35
N SER A 172 38.60 2.20 2.27
CA SER A 172 39.02 1.20 1.27
C SER A 172 39.93 0.09 1.82
N ALA A 173 40.54 0.32 2.97
CA ALA A 173 41.36 -0.69 3.67
C ALA A 173 40.51 -1.72 4.46
N TYR A 174 39.18 -1.51 4.54
CA TYR A 174 38.26 -2.35 5.27
C TYR A 174 37.17 -2.87 4.30
N ASP A 175 36.80 -4.13 4.49
CA ASP A 175 35.67 -4.74 3.78
C ASP A 175 34.66 -5.26 4.81
N PRO A 176 33.84 -4.35 5.41
CA PRO A 176 32.88 -4.73 6.43
C PRO A 176 31.80 -5.61 5.82
N GLY A 177 31.76 -6.86 6.27
CA GLY A 177 30.68 -7.77 5.90
C GLY A 177 29.32 -7.24 6.34
N PRO A 178 28.21 -7.71 5.73
CA PRO A 178 26.86 -7.27 6.04
C PRO A 178 26.48 -7.36 7.53
N GLN A 179 27.06 -8.32 8.24
CA GLN A 179 26.84 -8.52 9.68
C GLN A 179 27.45 -7.40 10.52
N VAL A 180 28.62 -6.88 10.14
CA VAL A 180 29.30 -5.78 10.84
C VAL A 180 28.54 -4.46 10.59
N VAL A 181 28.10 -4.24 9.35
CA VAL A 181 27.29 -3.05 9.00
C VAL A 181 25.96 -3.05 9.74
N ALA A 182 25.35 -4.22 9.91
CA ALA A 182 24.06 -4.37 10.60
C ALA A 182 24.13 -4.13 12.13
N MET A 183 25.32 -4.09 12.74
CA MET A 183 25.48 -3.81 14.16
C MET A 183 25.09 -2.37 14.54
N VAL A 184 25.17 -1.45 13.60
CA VAL A 184 24.80 -0.05 13.81
C VAL A 184 23.57 0.30 12.97
N PRO A 185 22.51 0.89 13.54
CA PRO A 185 21.32 1.28 12.81
C PRO A 185 21.66 2.22 11.64
N ALA A 186 21.13 1.95 10.45
CA ALA A 186 21.40 2.72 9.24
C ALA A 186 21.06 4.21 9.40
N LYS A 187 20.02 4.53 10.20
CA LYS A 187 19.67 5.90 10.54
C LYS A 187 20.78 6.62 11.30
N LEU A 188 21.42 5.93 12.23
CA LEU A 188 22.56 6.47 13.00
C LEU A 188 23.78 6.67 12.09
N ILE A 189 24.04 5.70 11.19
CA ILE A 189 25.10 5.77 10.18
C ILE A 189 24.94 7.03 9.33
N GLN A 190 23.73 7.26 8.81
CA GLN A 190 23.44 8.41 7.97
C GLN A 190 23.46 9.74 8.74
N GLN A 191 22.78 9.79 9.90
CA GLN A 191 22.62 11.01 10.69
C GLN A 191 23.95 11.56 11.21
N HIS A 192 24.83 10.65 11.64
CA HIS A 192 26.11 11.02 12.25
C HIS A 192 27.33 10.76 11.36
N ARG A 193 27.09 10.36 10.09
CA ARG A 193 28.16 10.09 9.10
C ARG A 193 29.25 9.19 9.66
N LEU A 194 28.84 8.04 10.18
CA LEU A 194 29.74 7.03 10.73
C LEU A 194 29.56 5.70 9.99
N LEU A 195 30.61 4.86 10.01
CA LEU A 195 30.62 3.54 9.36
C LEU A 195 31.21 2.50 10.29
N PRO A 196 30.51 1.39 10.58
CA PRO A 196 31.12 0.22 11.20
C PRO A 196 32.07 -0.43 10.20
N LEU A 197 33.35 -0.56 10.56
CA LEU A 197 34.44 -0.97 9.67
C LEU A 197 34.85 -2.43 9.91
N GLU A 198 35.03 -2.83 11.16
CA GLU A 198 35.53 -4.15 11.51
C GLU A 198 35.10 -4.55 12.94
N LEU A 199 34.82 -5.83 13.14
CA LEU A 199 34.59 -6.42 14.46
C LEU A 199 35.70 -7.44 14.76
N ARG A 200 36.54 -7.19 15.77
CA ARG A 200 37.58 -8.14 16.28
C ARG A 200 37.43 -8.26 17.79
N ASP A 201 37.45 -9.47 18.30
CA ASP A 201 37.45 -9.78 19.74
C ASP A 201 36.45 -8.96 20.57
N ARG A 202 35.16 -8.87 20.09
CA ARG A 202 34.09 -8.05 20.67
C ARG A 202 34.39 -6.53 20.67
N THR A 203 35.33 -6.06 19.88
CA THR A 203 35.59 -4.64 19.70
C THR A 203 35.21 -4.22 18.27
N LEU A 204 34.28 -3.29 18.17
CA LEU A 204 33.82 -2.72 16.90
C LEU A 204 34.64 -1.46 16.57
N THR A 205 35.33 -1.46 15.46
CA THR A 205 35.97 -0.25 14.91
C THR A 205 34.95 0.53 14.09
N VAL A 206 34.71 1.78 14.44
CA VAL A 206 33.74 2.67 13.78
C VAL A 206 34.48 3.89 13.22
N GLY A 207 34.41 4.07 11.90
CA GLY A 207 34.89 5.28 11.22
C GLY A 207 33.89 6.41 11.34
N MET A 208 34.31 7.58 11.79
CA MET A 208 33.45 8.77 11.90
C MET A 208 34.04 9.94 11.14
N VAL A 209 33.21 10.69 10.42
CA VAL A 209 33.63 11.93 9.74
C VAL A 209 33.93 13.03 10.75
N ASP A 210 33.17 13.09 11.83
CA ASP A 210 33.46 13.94 13.00
C ASP A 210 33.62 13.06 14.25
N PRO A 211 34.86 12.56 14.50
CA PRO A 211 35.12 11.72 15.66
C PRO A 211 35.16 12.48 17.00
N THR A 212 35.12 13.81 16.98
CA THR A 212 35.12 14.65 18.19
C THR A 212 33.71 14.86 18.80
N ASN A 213 32.67 14.50 18.07
CA ASN A 213 31.29 14.66 18.49
C ASN A 213 30.93 13.72 19.68
N ALA A 214 30.98 14.27 20.89
CA ALA A 214 30.73 13.53 22.12
C ALA A 214 29.32 12.93 22.20
N ALA A 215 28.31 13.65 21.69
CA ALA A 215 26.92 13.17 21.68
C ALA A 215 26.77 11.92 20.84
N THR A 216 27.35 11.89 19.65
CA THR A 216 27.36 10.72 18.77
C THR A 216 28.07 9.51 19.40
N ARG A 217 29.17 9.75 20.10
CA ARG A 217 29.90 8.67 20.79
C ARG A 217 29.10 8.06 21.93
N ILE A 218 28.35 8.88 22.69
CA ILE A 218 27.46 8.42 23.77
C ILE A 218 26.31 7.61 23.19
N GLU A 219 25.69 8.07 22.12
CA GLU A 219 24.60 7.37 21.46
C GLU A 219 25.05 6.03 20.86
N LEU A 220 26.22 6.00 20.23
CA LEU A 220 26.83 4.80 19.71
C LEU A 220 27.13 3.76 20.82
N ALA A 221 27.68 4.22 21.95
CA ALA A 221 27.94 3.35 23.11
C ALA A 221 26.65 2.79 23.71
N ARG A 222 25.55 3.57 23.71
CA ARG A 222 24.24 3.11 24.18
C ARG A 222 23.64 2.02 23.28
N VAL A 223 23.79 2.17 21.95
CA VAL A 223 23.30 1.18 20.98
C VAL A 223 24.12 -0.11 21.03
N LEU A 224 25.41 -0.01 21.28
CA LEU A 224 26.36 -1.12 21.31
C LEU A 224 26.73 -1.56 22.74
N SER A 225 25.79 -1.52 23.66
CA SER A 225 25.95 -1.69 25.12
C SER A 225 26.79 -2.90 25.57
N THR A 226 26.95 -3.93 24.73
CA THR A 226 27.71 -5.16 25.01
C THR A 226 29.01 -5.29 24.21
N THR A 227 29.35 -4.32 23.36
CA THR A 227 30.47 -4.36 22.44
C THR A 227 31.37 -3.15 22.70
N SER A 228 32.69 -3.36 22.86
CA SER A 228 33.65 -2.25 22.94
C SER A 228 33.71 -1.52 21.62
N VAL A 229 33.86 -0.19 21.65
CA VAL A 229 33.89 0.64 20.43
C VAL A 229 35.19 1.41 20.36
N VAL A 230 35.90 1.26 19.24
CA VAL A 230 37.08 2.06 18.88
C VAL A 230 36.69 3.00 17.75
N VAL A 231 36.83 4.31 17.99
CA VAL A 231 36.52 5.34 16.99
C VAL A 231 37.78 5.72 16.23
N VAL A 232 37.66 5.77 14.90
CA VAL A 232 38.69 6.24 13.97
C VAL A 232 38.13 7.34 13.08
N ALA A 233 39.01 8.24 12.61
CA ALA A 233 38.59 9.30 11.69
C ALA A 233 38.55 8.78 10.24
N ILE A 234 37.55 9.17 9.48
CA ILE A 234 37.43 8.91 8.03
C ILE A 234 37.10 10.22 7.29
N SER A 235 37.45 10.29 6.01
CA SER A 235 37.03 11.44 5.19
C SER A 235 35.54 11.40 4.82
N GLN A 236 34.95 12.57 4.49
CA GLN A 236 33.59 12.64 3.98
C GLN A 236 33.46 11.86 2.66
N ASP A 237 34.49 11.90 1.81
CA ASP A 237 34.48 11.21 0.53
C ASP A 237 34.53 9.69 0.72
N ASP A 238 35.40 9.18 1.62
CA ASP A 238 35.44 7.76 1.99
C ASP A 238 34.07 7.30 2.58
N PHE A 239 33.43 8.15 3.37
CA PHE A 239 32.09 7.86 3.89
C PHE A 239 31.07 7.73 2.74
N ASN A 240 31.00 8.72 1.84
CA ASN A 240 30.04 8.74 0.74
C ASN A 240 30.24 7.54 -0.22
N GLU A 241 31.49 7.25 -0.59
CA GLU A 241 31.81 6.11 -1.45
C GLU A 241 31.42 4.77 -0.80
N ALA A 242 31.79 4.57 0.46
CA ALA A 242 31.47 3.35 1.18
C ALA A 242 29.99 3.22 1.48
N TYR A 243 29.30 4.32 1.77
CA TYR A 243 27.84 4.34 2.00
C TYR A 243 27.07 3.80 0.78
N VAL A 244 27.46 4.22 -0.43
CA VAL A 244 26.89 3.71 -1.69
C VAL A 244 27.33 2.27 -1.96
N ARG A 245 28.62 1.96 -1.81
CA ARG A 245 29.20 0.61 -2.04
C ARG A 245 28.56 -0.45 -1.14
N LEU A 246 28.37 -0.14 0.14
CA LEU A 246 27.79 -1.04 1.13
C LEU A 246 26.27 -1.08 1.06
N ARG A 247 25.65 -0.32 0.13
CA ARG A 247 24.20 -0.20 -0.04
C ARG A 247 23.50 0.06 1.30
N ILE A 248 24.06 0.94 2.12
CA ILE A 248 23.47 1.36 3.38
C ILE A 248 22.28 2.23 3.04
N ASP A 249 21.10 1.61 3.04
CA ASP A 249 19.84 2.27 2.79
C ASP A 249 19.22 2.60 4.16
N PRO A 250 19.02 3.88 4.51
CA PRO A 250 18.38 4.24 5.79
C PRO A 250 16.94 3.78 5.85
N THR A 251 16.34 3.46 4.69
CA THR A 251 15.05 2.77 4.57
C THR A 251 15.22 1.24 4.64
N ARG A 252 16.44 0.74 4.53
CA ARG A 252 16.85 -0.65 4.75
C ARG A 252 17.60 -0.77 6.07
N ALA A 253 16.90 -0.66 7.19
CA ALA A 253 17.43 -1.08 8.48
C ALA A 253 17.81 -2.56 8.41
N GLY A 254 19.07 -2.84 8.70
CA GLY A 254 19.82 -4.08 8.72
C GLY A 254 19.12 -5.37 8.28
N ARG A 255 19.67 -6.06 7.27
CA ARG A 255 19.32 -7.44 6.95
C ARG A 255 20.02 -8.43 7.91
N GLY A 256 19.69 -8.30 9.16
CA GLY A 256 19.59 -9.37 10.12
C GLY A 256 18.20 -9.20 10.68
N THR A 257 17.23 -9.99 10.21
CA THR A 257 15.80 -9.86 10.56
C THR A 257 15.31 -8.41 10.46
N ARG A 258 14.83 -8.01 9.28
CA ARG A 258 14.05 -6.80 9.10
C ARG A 258 13.00 -6.76 10.21
N PRO A 259 12.96 -5.78 11.11
CA PRO A 259 11.70 -5.45 11.70
C PRO A 259 10.83 -5.11 10.50
N PRO A 260 9.65 -5.73 10.33
CA PRO A 260 8.77 -5.37 9.25
C PRO A 260 8.60 -3.85 9.30
N GLU A 261 8.36 -3.23 8.17
CA GLU A 261 8.14 -1.78 7.98
C GLU A 261 7.07 -1.21 8.92
N HIS A 262 6.59 -2.02 9.83
CA HIS A 262 5.52 -1.89 10.80
C HIS A 262 5.84 -2.57 12.13
N ALA A 263 7.06 -2.39 12.69
CA ALA A 263 7.32 -2.85 14.07
C ALA A 263 6.27 -2.19 15.00
N VAL A 264 5.33 -3.03 15.44
CA VAL A 264 4.26 -2.62 16.36
C VAL A 264 4.78 -2.81 17.77
N HIS A 265 5.22 -1.71 18.40
CA HIS A 265 5.62 -1.82 19.80
C HIS A 265 4.37 -2.06 20.67
N PRO A 266 4.37 -3.06 21.57
CA PRO A 266 3.22 -3.39 22.40
C PRO A 266 2.66 -2.21 23.20
N ASP A 267 3.53 -1.28 23.61
CA ASP A 267 3.15 -0.09 24.38
C ASP A 267 2.53 1.03 23.51
N HIS A 268 2.59 0.90 22.18
CA HIS A 268 1.98 1.85 21.23
C HIS A 268 0.59 1.43 20.77
N LEU A 269 0.05 0.34 21.32
CA LEU A 269 -1.32 -0.07 21.05
C LEU A 269 -2.28 0.82 21.84
N VAL A 270 -3.14 1.54 21.14
CA VAL A 270 -4.26 2.27 21.69
C VAL A 270 -5.52 1.47 21.41
N PHE A 271 -6.21 1.06 22.46
CA PHE A 271 -7.47 0.32 22.36
C PHE A 271 -8.63 1.31 22.37
N ASP A 272 -9.53 1.22 21.42
CA ASP A 272 -10.75 2.00 21.42
C ASP A 272 -11.69 1.46 22.51
N GLN A 273 -12.06 2.31 23.46
CA GLN A 273 -13.06 1.96 24.48
C GLN A 273 -14.43 1.86 23.81
N THR A 274 -15.02 0.67 23.82
CA THR A 274 -16.42 0.51 23.39
C THR A 274 -17.35 1.12 24.46
N ASP A 275 -18.44 1.78 24.03
CA ASP A 275 -19.44 2.38 24.93
C ASP A 275 -20.09 1.40 25.94
N GLN A 276 -19.78 0.12 25.84
CA GLN A 276 -20.23 -0.94 26.76
C GLN A 276 -19.46 -1.07 28.07
N GLU A 277 -18.35 -0.33 28.26
CA GLU A 277 -17.58 -0.39 29.53
C GLU A 277 -18.34 0.21 30.73
N ARG A 278 -19.48 0.85 30.54
CA ARG A 278 -20.23 1.53 31.61
C ARG A 278 -21.02 0.63 32.56
N ASP A 279 -21.30 -0.64 32.16
CA ASP A 279 -22.11 -1.57 32.95
C ASP A 279 -21.40 -2.85 33.40
N ALA A 280 -20.13 -3.04 33.09
CA ALA A 280 -19.38 -4.20 33.53
C ALA A 280 -19.03 -4.12 35.02
N LYS A 281 -19.50 -5.07 35.80
CA LYS A 281 -18.99 -5.35 37.17
C LYS A 281 -17.47 -5.39 37.10
N GLN A 282 -16.78 -4.64 37.98
CA GLN A 282 -15.33 -4.50 38.01
C GLN A 282 -14.65 -5.87 37.82
N PRO A 283 -13.84 -6.06 36.75
CA PRO A 283 -13.13 -7.30 36.54
C PRO A 283 -12.08 -7.51 37.65
N PRO A 284 -11.73 -8.77 37.97
CA PRO A 284 -10.68 -9.03 38.92
C PRO A 284 -9.35 -8.39 38.47
N PRO A 285 -8.50 -7.92 39.37
CA PRO A 285 -7.23 -7.28 39.03
C PRO A 285 -6.39 -8.19 38.15
N ILE A 286 -6.16 -7.78 36.93
CA ILE A 286 -5.32 -8.49 35.94
C ILE A 286 -3.91 -7.93 36.11
N GLY A 287 -2.94 -8.78 36.46
CA GLY A 287 -1.56 -8.36 36.66
C GLY A 287 -0.94 -7.78 35.37
N ASP A 288 -0.05 -6.80 35.53
CA ASP A 288 0.62 -6.09 34.42
C ASP A 288 1.32 -7.04 33.42
N GLU A 289 1.81 -8.18 33.90
CA GLU A 289 2.44 -9.22 33.06
C GLU A 289 1.47 -9.82 32.02
N ILE A 290 0.21 -10.00 32.39
CA ILE A 290 -0.84 -10.55 31.50
C ILE A 290 -1.27 -9.47 30.49
N VAL A 291 -1.35 -8.22 30.92
CA VAL A 291 -1.63 -7.09 30.01
C VAL A 291 -0.51 -6.98 28.97
N ALA A 292 0.74 -7.01 29.40
CA ALA A 292 1.90 -6.99 28.51
C ALA A 292 1.94 -8.21 27.57
N LEU A 293 1.56 -9.41 28.05
CA LEU A 293 1.48 -10.62 27.23
C LEU A 293 0.42 -10.49 26.13
N ALA A 294 -0.80 -10.03 26.48
CA ALA A 294 -1.87 -9.79 25.51
C ALA A 294 -1.46 -8.75 24.46
N ASN A 295 -0.86 -7.65 24.90
CA ASN A 295 -0.38 -6.61 24.01
C ASN A 295 0.72 -7.11 23.05
N ARG A 296 1.70 -7.86 23.54
CA ARG A 296 2.73 -8.49 22.69
C ARG A 296 2.14 -9.47 21.67
N MET A 297 1.15 -10.27 22.09
CA MET A 297 0.47 -11.20 21.19
C MET A 297 -0.26 -10.48 20.07
N ILE A 298 -1.00 -9.41 20.38
CA ILE A 298 -1.72 -8.60 19.39
C ILE A 298 -0.72 -7.87 18.48
N ALA A 299 0.32 -7.25 19.05
CA ALA A 299 1.38 -6.61 18.28
C ALA A 299 2.02 -7.57 17.27
N HIS A 300 2.38 -8.78 17.73
CA HIS A 300 2.97 -9.81 16.88
C HIS A 300 2.03 -10.26 15.76
N ALA A 301 0.72 -10.38 16.05
CA ALA A 301 -0.28 -10.68 15.03
C ALA A 301 -0.29 -9.61 13.93
N ILE A 302 -0.29 -8.34 14.31
CA ILE A 302 -0.33 -7.19 13.40
C ILE A 302 0.97 -7.10 12.59
N GLU A 303 2.13 -7.26 13.24
CA GLU A 303 3.43 -7.23 12.56
C GLU A 303 3.60 -8.33 11.52
N ARG A 304 3.17 -9.55 11.85
CA ARG A 304 3.26 -10.70 10.95
C ARG A 304 2.17 -10.72 9.87
N GLY A 305 1.20 -9.79 9.91
CA GLY A 305 0.05 -9.80 9.03
C GLY A 305 -0.78 -11.07 9.19
N ALA A 306 -0.93 -11.54 10.44
CA ALA A 306 -1.74 -12.71 10.74
C ALA A 306 -3.21 -12.41 10.48
N SER A 307 -3.92 -13.32 9.81
CA SER A 307 -5.37 -13.22 9.63
C SER A 307 -6.14 -13.65 10.88
N ASP A 308 -5.61 -14.64 11.60
CA ASP A 308 -6.26 -15.17 12.79
C ASP A 308 -5.21 -15.50 13.87
N VAL A 309 -5.61 -15.34 15.15
CA VAL A 309 -4.87 -15.80 16.32
C VAL A 309 -5.74 -16.80 17.08
N HIS A 310 -5.17 -17.93 17.46
CA HIS A 310 -5.86 -18.94 18.24
C HIS A 310 -5.16 -19.13 19.58
N VAL A 311 -5.91 -18.99 20.66
CA VAL A 311 -5.47 -19.32 22.02
C VAL A 311 -6.22 -20.55 22.48
N ASP A 312 -5.51 -21.67 22.59
CA ASP A 312 -6.04 -22.94 23.01
C ASP A 312 -5.46 -23.34 24.39
N HIS A 313 -6.17 -24.14 25.16
CA HIS A 313 -5.63 -24.75 26.39
C HIS A 313 -5.16 -26.18 26.11
N ALA A 314 -3.84 -26.42 26.20
CA ALA A 314 -3.23 -27.73 26.13
C ALA A 314 -2.93 -28.26 27.54
N VAL A 315 -2.51 -29.52 27.63
CA VAL A 315 -2.11 -30.14 28.92
C VAL A 315 -0.93 -29.39 29.56
N THR A 316 -0.03 -28.88 28.73
CA THR A 316 1.20 -28.18 29.14
C THR A 316 0.99 -26.67 29.36
N GLY A 317 -0.23 -26.15 29.21
CA GLY A 317 -0.53 -24.72 29.34
C GLY A 317 -1.21 -24.14 28.12
N PRO A 318 -1.35 -22.82 28.06
CA PRO A 318 -1.94 -22.15 26.92
C PRO A 318 -1.03 -22.24 25.68
N ARG A 319 -1.63 -22.54 24.54
CA ARG A 319 -0.94 -22.59 23.24
C ARG A 319 -1.47 -21.50 22.34
N VAL A 320 -0.61 -20.57 21.93
CA VAL A 320 -0.93 -19.50 21.00
C VAL A 320 -0.42 -19.87 19.60
N ARG A 321 -1.27 -19.68 18.59
CA ARG A 321 -0.95 -19.94 17.19
C ARG A 321 -1.47 -18.82 16.32
N PHE A 322 -0.70 -18.49 15.29
CA PHE A 322 -1.03 -17.46 14.31
C PHE A 322 -1.26 -18.07 12.93
N ARG A 323 -2.30 -17.61 12.24
CA ARG A 323 -2.50 -17.94 10.83
C ARG A 323 -1.91 -16.84 9.98
N VAL A 324 -0.78 -17.13 9.34
CA VAL A 324 -0.08 -16.21 8.44
C VAL A 324 -0.10 -16.80 7.05
N GLN A 325 -0.59 -16.05 6.06
CA GLN A 325 -0.72 -16.50 4.66
C GLN A 325 -1.44 -17.86 4.51
N GLY A 326 -2.43 -18.13 5.38
CA GLY A 326 -3.20 -19.37 5.39
C GLY A 326 -2.58 -20.50 6.22
N GLN A 327 -1.30 -20.44 6.57
CA GLN A 327 -0.62 -21.45 7.38
C GLN A 327 -0.70 -21.13 8.88
N LEU A 328 -0.96 -22.16 9.69
CA LEU A 328 -1.06 -22.04 11.14
C LEU A 328 0.27 -22.42 11.79
N ALA A 329 0.95 -21.44 12.40
CA ALA A 329 2.21 -21.62 13.10
C ALA A 329 2.07 -21.35 14.60
N ALA A 330 2.83 -22.07 15.44
CA ALA A 330 2.90 -21.79 16.88
C ALA A 330 3.67 -20.49 17.13
N TRP A 331 3.31 -19.80 18.22
CA TRP A 331 4.10 -18.68 18.72
C TRP A 331 5.40 -19.21 19.32
N ASP A 332 6.50 -18.57 18.96
CA ASP A 332 7.85 -18.92 19.41
C ASP A 332 8.20 -18.35 20.80
N GLN A 333 7.35 -17.45 21.34
CA GLN A 333 7.55 -16.88 22.65
C GLN A 333 6.90 -17.74 23.76
N PRO A 334 7.56 -17.86 24.91
CA PRO A 334 7.03 -18.63 26.04
C PRO A 334 5.77 -17.96 26.61
N VAL A 335 4.71 -18.75 26.75
CA VAL A 335 3.50 -18.35 27.47
C VAL A 335 3.47 -19.10 28.81
N PRO A 336 3.43 -18.40 29.94
CA PRO A 336 3.40 -19.08 31.27
C PRO A 336 2.23 -20.05 31.37
N ALA A 337 2.47 -21.23 31.90
CA ALA A 337 1.46 -22.31 31.98
C ALA A 337 0.18 -21.88 32.72
N ASN A 338 0.31 -21.01 33.71
CA ASN A 338 -0.79 -20.47 34.51
C ASN A 338 -1.48 -19.24 33.88
N ALA A 339 -0.93 -18.66 32.80
CA ALA A 339 -1.44 -17.42 32.20
C ALA A 339 -2.75 -17.61 31.42
N GLY A 340 -3.12 -18.84 31.05
CA GLY A 340 -4.20 -19.11 30.12
C GLY A 340 -5.54 -18.48 30.49
N LYS A 341 -6.01 -18.70 31.71
CA LYS A 341 -7.29 -18.15 32.19
C LYS A 341 -7.27 -16.63 32.28
N ALA A 342 -6.15 -16.04 32.71
CA ALA A 342 -6.00 -14.60 32.86
C ALA A 342 -5.87 -13.91 31.50
N LEU A 343 -5.18 -14.55 30.53
CA LEU A 343 -5.09 -14.05 29.15
C LEU A 343 -6.47 -14.04 28.47
N VAL A 344 -7.27 -15.12 28.65
CA VAL A 344 -8.65 -15.18 28.17
C VAL A 344 -9.50 -14.07 28.78
N ALA A 345 -9.41 -13.89 30.11
CA ALA A 345 -10.15 -12.83 30.82
C ALA A 345 -9.76 -11.43 30.28
N ARG A 346 -8.46 -11.17 30.06
CA ARG A 346 -7.98 -9.89 29.51
C ARG A 346 -8.54 -9.63 28.10
N LEU A 347 -8.54 -10.64 27.24
CA LEU A 347 -9.08 -10.53 25.88
C LEU A 347 -10.59 -10.29 25.87
N LYS A 348 -11.33 -10.94 26.80
CA LYS A 348 -12.75 -10.69 26.99
C LYS A 348 -13.02 -9.24 27.43
N VAL A 349 -12.27 -8.72 28.40
CA VAL A 349 -12.38 -7.33 28.84
C VAL A 349 -12.16 -6.38 27.66
N LEU A 350 -11.09 -6.60 26.88
CA LEU A 350 -10.78 -5.75 25.72
C LEU A 350 -11.89 -5.76 24.64
N ALA A 351 -12.64 -6.84 24.56
CA ALA A 351 -13.72 -7.01 23.58
C ALA A 351 -15.13 -6.69 24.12
N GLY A 352 -15.24 -6.21 25.37
CA GLY A 352 -16.53 -5.93 26.01
C GLY A 352 -17.36 -7.16 26.32
N LEU A 353 -16.71 -8.35 26.50
CA LEU A 353 -17.38 -9.64 26.78
C LEU A 353 -17.49 -9.89 28.29
N ASP A 354 -18.50 -10.68 28.67
CA ASP A 354 -18.67 -11.10 30.06
C ASP A 354 -17.58 -12.09 30.50
N VAL A 355 -16.71 -11.66 31.41
CA VAL A 355 -15.61 -12.46 31.98
C VAL A 355 -16.11 -13.57 32.89
N THR A 356 -17.28 -13.40 33.50
CA THR A 356 -17.87 -14.36 34.46
C THR A 356 -18.56 -15.53 33.75
N GLU A 357 -19.15 -15.30 32.57
CA GLU A 357 -19.78 -16.34 31.78
C GLU A 357 -18.71 -17.13 30.98
N ARG A 358 -18.59 -18.42 31.21
CA ARG A 358 -17.59 -19.33 30.60
C ARG A 358 -18.20 -20.57 29.97
N ARG A 359 -19.51 -20.70 30.05
CA ARG A 359 -20.28 -21.90 29.60
C ARG A 359 -20.86 -21.71 28.23
N LEU A 360 -21.03 -20.43 27.80
CA LEU A 360 -21.64 -20.07 26.54
C LEU A 360 -20.61 -19.43 25.61
N PRO A 361 -20.73 -19.67 24.29
CA PRO A 361 -19.96 -18.90 23.31
C PRO A 361 -20.26 -17.39 23.41
N GLN A 362 -19.27 -16.57 23.18
CA GLN A 362 -19.41 -15.12 23.13
C GLN A 362 -18.64 -14.57 21.96
N ASP A 363 -19.20 -13.56 21.30
CA ASP A 363 -18.57 -12.83 20.20
C ASP A 363 -18.47 -11.35 20.54
N GLY A 364 -17.32 -10.74 20.26
CA GLY A 364 -17.05 -9.33 20.54
C GLY A 364 -16.09 -8.71 19.53
N ARG A 365 -15.87 -7.41 19.70
CA ARG A 365 -14.98 -6.63 18.85
C ARG A 365 -14.02 -5.80 19.68
N LEU A 366 -12.84 -5.57 19.12
CA LEU A 366 -11.77 -4.80 19.72
C LEU A 366 -11.16 -3.90 18.65
N GLY A 367 -11.30 -2.59 18.79
CA GLY A 367 -10.58 -1.60 17.98
C GLY A 367 -9.16 -1.40 18.53
N VAL A 368 -8.17 -1.48 17.65
CA VAL A 368 -6.76 -1.24 17.99
C VAL A 368 -6.19 -0.21 17.05
N ARG A 369 -5.66 0.89 17.57
CA ARG A 369 -4.95 1.90 16.80
C ARG A 369 -3.44 1.78 16.98
N VAL A 370 -2.71 1.74 15.87
CA VAL A 370 -1.24 1.68 15.82
C VAL A 370 -0.73 2.79 14.93
N GLY A 371 -0.33 3.90 15.50
CA GLY A 371 -0.01 5.12 14.75
C GLY A 371 -1.24 5.62 13.98
N LYS A 372 -1.15 5.62 12.64
CA LYS A 372 -2.27 5.99 11.74
C LYS A 372 -3.11 4.79 11.27
N ARG A 373 -2.75 3.56 11.68
CA ARG A 373 -3.44 2.34 11.26
C ARG A 373 -4.55 2.02 12.25
N GLU A 374 -5.75 1.81 11.76
CA GLU A 374 -6.89 1.30 12.51
C GLU A 374 -7.08 -0.19 12.17
N ILE A 375 -7.15 -1.01 13.20
CA ILE A 375 -7.26 -2.46 13.08
C ILE A 375 -8.45 -2.89 13.90
N ASP A 376 -9.40 -3.54 13.25
CA ASP A 376 -10.54 -4.17 13.91
C ASP A 376 -10.21 -5.64 14.21
N ILE A 377 -10.37 -6.07 15.44
CA ILE A 377 -10.16 -7.45 15.84
C ILE A 377 -11.47 -8.04 16.33
N ARG A 378 -11.99 -9.03 15.61
CA ARG A 378 -13.15 -9.81 16.06
C ARG A 378 -12.69 -10.93 16.95
N ILE A 379 -13.33 -11.08 18.09
CA ILE A 379 -13.01 -12.08 19.10
C ILE A 379 -14.20 -13.01 19.27
N SER A 380 -13.96 -14.30 19.15
CA SER A 380 -14.94 -15.34 19.43
C SER A 380 -14.40 -16.30 20.47
N THR A 381 -15.22 -16.61 21.49
CA THR A 381 -14.89 -17.54 22.56
C THR A 381 -15.82 -18.75 22.53
N ILE A 382 -15.27 -19.91 22.78
CA ILE A 382 -16.06 -21.13 22.94
C ILE A 382 -15.59 -21.90 24.17
N PRO A 383 -16.51 -22.50 24.97
CA PRO A 383 -16.14 -23.40 26.04
C PRO A 383 -15.48 -24.66 25.49
N SER A 384 -14.42 -25.14 26.14
CA SER A 384 -13.80 -26.41 25.83
C SER A 384 -13.55 -27.21 27.12
N SER A 385 -13.23 -28.50 27.00
CA SER A 385 -12.99 -29.39 28.13
C SER A 385 -11.84 -28.95 29.05
N ARG A 386 -10.97 -28.05 28.61
CA ARG A 386 -9.78 -27.60 29.36
C ARG A 386 -9.78 -26.09 29.65
N GLY A 387 -10.85 -25.41 29.36
CA GLY A 387 -10.98 -23.96 29.47
C GLY A 387 -11.52 -23.34 28.19
N GLU A 388 -11.72 -22.02 28.16
CA GLU A 388 -12.24 -21.35 26.98
C GLU A 388 -11.17 -21.27 25.91
N LYS A 389 -11.52 -21.64 24.69
CA LYS A 389 -10.73 -21.34 23.50
C LYS A 389 -11.13 -19.95 22.98
N ILE A 390 -10.15 -19.16 22.56
CA ILE A 390 -10.37 -17.88 21.89
C ILE A 390 -9.79 -17.91 20.48
N ALA A 391 -10.55 -17.36 19.55
CA ALA A 391 -10.10 -17.02 18.21
C ALA A 391 -10.23 -15.51 18.00
N LEU A 392 -9.14 -14.87 17.55
CA LEU A 392 -9.13 -13.47 17.17
C LEU A 392 -8.94 -13.39 15.65
N ARG A 393 -9.83 -12.71 14.94
CA ARG A 393 -9.65 -12.38 13.53
C ARG A 393 -9.19 -10.95 13.40
N VAL A 394 -8.02 -10.75 12.81
CA VAL A 394 -7.38 -9.45 12.63
C VAL A 394 -7.77 -8.89 11.27
N LEU A 395 -8.45 -7.74 11.27
CA LEU A 395 -8.95 -7.05 10.09
C LEU A 395 -8.28 -5.68 9.99
N GLU A 396 -7.36 -5.53 9.04
CA GLU A 396 -6.69 -4.26 8.84
C GLU A 396 -7.42 -3.41 7.81
N ALA A 397 -7.85 -2.23 8.23
CA ALA A 397 -8.58 -1.25 7.44
C ALA A 397 -7.86 -0.88 6.13
N ALA A 398 -6.59 -0.53 6.20
CA ALA A 398 -5.79 -0.12 5.04
C ALA A 398 -5.57 -1.24 4.02
N ALA A 399 -5.66 -2.52 4.43
CA ALA A 399 -5.51 -3.66 3.54
C ALA A 399 -6.75 -3.92 2.66
N MET A 400 -7.90 -3.33 3.00
CA MET A 400 -9.18 -3.53 2.31
C MET A 400 -9.45 -2.52 1.18
N LEU A 401 -8.96 -1.29 1.29
CA LEU A 401 -9.04 -0.27 0.23
C LEU A 401 -7.92 -0.43 -0.78
N ARG A 402 -7.90 -1.57 -1.45
CA ARG A 402 -6.94 -1.81 -2.52
C ARG A 402 -7.45 -1.23 -3.83
N PRO A 403 -6.61 -0.53 -4.62
CA PRO A 403 -6.95 -0.18 -5.99
C PRO A 403 -7.33 -1.42 -6.80
N LEU A 404 -8.26 -1.27 -7.76
CA LEU A 404 -8.73 -2.39 -8.60
C LEU A 404 -7.57 -3.12 -9.30
N GLU A 405 -6.52 -2.40 -9.69
CA GLU A 405 -5.31 -2.92 -10.34
C GLU A 405 -4.51 -3.89 -9.47
N THR A 406 -4.66 -3.79 -8.15
CA THR A 406 -4.01 -4.71 -7.21
C THR A 406 -4.82 -5.97 -6.95
N ILE A 407 -6.10 -5.99 -7.37
CA ILE A 407 -7.00 -7.14 -7.27
C ILE A 407 -7.08 -7.86 -8.62
N PHE A 408 -7.39 -7.11 -9.67
CA PHE A 408 -7.52 -7.62 -11.03
C PHE A 408 -6.26 -7.30 -11.84
N HIS A 409 -5.36 -8.26 -11.91
CA HIS A 409 -4.10 -8.09 -12.64
C HIS A 409 -4.25 -8.33 -14.14
N ASP A 410 -5.38 -8.87 -14.59
CA ASP A 410 -5.68 -9.07 -16.00
C ASP A 410 -6.29 -7.80 -16.60
N PRO A 411 -5.68 -7.19 -17.64
CA PRO A 411 -6.17 -5.96 -18.22
C PRO A 411 -7.59 -6.07 -18.79
N VAL A 412 -7.95 -7.22 -19.37
CA VAL A 412 -9.28 -7.44 -19.95
C VAL A 412 -10.35 -7.40 -18.84
N VAL A 413 -10.07 -8.06 -17.71
CA VAL A 413 -10.96 -8.05 -16.55
C VAL A 413 -11.03 -6.67 -15.94
N LEU A 414 -9.88 -6.03 -15.76
CA LEU A 414 -9.78 -4.69 -15.15
C LEU A 414 -10.56 -3.65 -15.97
N GLU A 415 -10.40 -3.65 -17.29
CA GLU A 415 -11.12 -2.74 -18.19
C GLU A 415 -12.63 -2.96 -18.14
N ALA A 416 -13.08 -4.22 -18.19
CA ALA A 416 -14.51 -4.56 -18.10
C ALA A 416 -15.12 -4.12 -16.76
N VAL A 417 -14.39 -4.27 -15.65
CA VAL A 417 -14.81 -3.80 -14.33
C VAL A 417 -14.88 -2.27 -14.30
N HIS A 418 -13.87 -1.56 -14.82
CA HIS A 418 -13.89 -0.10 -14.93
C HIS A 418 -15.09 0.39 -15.73
N LEU A 419 -15.38 -0.23 -16.88
CA LEU A 419 -16.54 0.14 -17.70
C LEU A 419 -17.86 -0.13 -16.96
N ALA A 420 -17.98 -1.27 -16.26
CA ALA A 420 -19.18 -1.63 -15.55
C ALA A 420 -19.48 -0.69 -14.37
N ILE A 421 -18.48 -0.31 -13.57
CA ILE A 421 -18.69 0.60 -12.44
C ILE A 421 -18.96 2.05 -12.84
N GLN A 422 -18.69 2.44 -14.09
CA GLN A 422 -19.05 3.75 -14.63
C GLN A 422 -20.48 3.83 -15.17
N ARG A 423 -21.17 2.70 -15.28
CA ARG A 423 -22.56 2.68 -15.73
C ARG A 423 -23.45 3.47 -14.78
N PRO A 424 -24.50 4.14 -15.28
CA PRO A 424 -25.46 4.82 -14.43
C PRO A 424 -26.36 3.86 -13.67
N TYR A 425 -26.65 2.68 -14.23
CA TYR A 425 -27.52 1.65 -13.65
C TYR A 425 -27.14 0.24 -14.13
N GLY A 426 -27.71 -0.76 -13.49
CA GLY A 426 -27.47 -2.17 -13.75
C GLY A 426 -26.81 -2.88 -12.58
N ALA A 427 -26.76 -4.21 -12.61
CA ALA A 427 -26.24 -5.02 -11.53
C ALA A 427 -24.86 -5.60 -11.89
N ILE A 428 -23.90 -5.44 -11.00
CA ILE A 428 -22.59 -6.10 -11.00
C ILE A 428 -22.64 -7.16 -9.89
N ALA A 429 -22.60 -8.45 -10.28
CA ALA A 429 -22.61 -9.57 -9.37
C ALA A 429 -21.22 -10.19 -9.23
N ILE A 430 -20.67 -10.20 -8.01
CA ILE A 430 -19.39 -10.84 -7.70
C ILE A 430 -19.65 -12.14 -6.96
N ALA A 431 -19.25 -13.27 -7.52
CA ALA A 431 -19.53 -14.58 -6.95
C ALA A 431 -18.24 -15.36 -6.62
N GLY A 432 -18.39 -16.45 -5.89
CA GLY A 432 -17.31 -17.35 -5.50
C GLY A 432 -17.50 -17.94 -4.11
N PRO A 433 -16.66 -18.89 -3.71
CA PRO A 433 -16.70 -19.49 -2.39
C PRO A 433 -16.34 -18.50 -1.28
N THR A 434 -16.55 -18.91 -0.02
CA THR A 434 -16.09 -18.15 1.14
C THR A 434 -14.57 -17.96 1.09
N GLY A 435 -14.11 -16.75 1.36
CA GLY A 435 -12.67 -16.41 1.31
C GLY A 435 -12.11 -16.17 -0.10
N SER A 436 -12.95 -16.10 -1.14
CA SER A 436 -12.49 -15.78 -2.51
C SER A 436 -12.19 -14.30 -2.74
N GLY A 437 -12.42 -13.43 -1.75
CA GLY A 437 -12.13 -12.00 -1.81
C GLY A 437 -13.26 -11.12 -2.36
N LYS A 438 -14.51 -11.60 -2.39
CA LYS A 438 -15.69 -10.87 -2.91
C LYS A 438 -15.82 -9.48 -2.30
N THR A 439 -15.82 -9.38 -0.97
CA THR A 439 -15.94 -8.10 -0.24
C THR A 439 -14.82 -7.14 -0.60
N SER A 440 -13.57 -7.61 -0.72
CA SER A 440 -12.44 -6.78 -1.14
C SER A 440 -12.63 -6.21 -2.55
N SER A 441 -13.18 -7.01 -3.47
CA SER A 441 -13.48 -6.58 -4.83
C SER A 441 -14.64 -5.60 -4.90
N LEU A 442 -15.70 -5.81 -4.10
CA LEU A 442 -16.81 -4.87 -3.96
C LEU A 442 -16.34 -3.52 -3.41
N TYR A 443 -15.53 -3.54 -2.35
CA TYR A 443 -14.99 -2.31 -1.75
C TYR A 443 -14.04 -1.57 -2.69
N ALA A 444 -13.20 -2.29 -3.44
CA ALA A 444 -12.35 -1.69 -4.45
C ALA A 444 -13.17 -1.03 -5.58
N ALA A 445 -14.25 -1.68 -6.01
CA ALA A 445 -15.16 -1.13 -7.01
C ALA A 445 -15.88 0.13 -6.49
N LEU A 446 -16.35 0.14 -5.24
CA LEU A 446 -16.92 1.33 -4.60
C LEU A 446 -15.89 2.44 -4.45
N GLY A 447 -14.67 2.13 -3.98
CA GLY A 447 -13.59 3.10 -3.84
C GLY A 447 -13.23 3.75 -5.18
N GLU A 448 -13.20 2.98 -6.25
CA GLU A 448 -12.97 3.48 -7.61
C GLU A 448 -14.13 4.36 -8.10
N ARG A 449 -15.39 3.96 -7.83
CA ARG A 449 -16.57 4.77 -8.19
C ARG A 449 -16.54 6.13 -7.48
N ILE A 450 -16.29 6.15 -6.17
CA ILE A 450 -16.21 7.39 -5.38
C ILE A 450 -15.06 8.28 -5.86
N ARG A 451 -13.92 7.67 -6.17
CA ARG A 451 -12.75 8.40 -6.68
C ARG A 451 -13.01 9.07 -8.03
N THR A 452 -13.72 8.38 -8.94
CA THR A 452 -14.01 8.86 -10.29
C THR A 452 -15.24 9.75 -10.37
N ARG A 453 -16.19 9.57 -9.44
CA ARG A 453 -17.42 10.35 -9.32
C ARG A 453 -17.70 10.68 -7.85
N PRO A 454 -17.07 11.71 -7.30
CA PRO A 454 -17.19 12.06 -5.88
C PRO A 454 -18.57 12.64 -5.50
N ASP A 455 -19.39 13.00 -6.48
CA ASP A 455 -20.76 13.47 -6.37
C ASP A 455 -21.80 12.32 -6.22
N THR A 456 -21.35 11.07 -6.22
CA THR A 456 -22.20 9.88 -6.15
C THR A 456 -22.68 9.60 -4.72
N ASN A 457 -23.98 9.43 -4.51
CA ASN A 457 -24.55 8.96 -3.23
C ASN A 457 -24.49 7.44 -3.16
N VAL A 458 -23.61 6.92 -2.29
CA VAL A 458 -23.31 5.48 -2.16
C VAL A 458 -23.84 4.96 -0.84
N LEU A 459 -24.71 3.96 -0.90
CA LEU A 459 -25.29 3.29 0.27
C LEU A 459 -24.95 1.79 0.26
N THR A 460 -24.63 1.22 1.43
CA THR A 460 -24.38 -0.22 1.55
C THR A 460 -25.21 -0.85 2.68
N VAL A 461 -25.59 -2.11 2.49
CA VAL A 461 -26.15 -2.97 3.55
C VAL A 461 -25.30 -4.23 3.67
N GLU A 462 -24.83 -4.53 4.89
CA GLU A 462 -23.80 -5.55 5.14
C GLU A 462 -24.05 -6.35 6.41
N ASP A 463 -23.58 -7.60 6.47
CA ASP A 463 -23.71 -8.49 7.63
C ASP A 463 -22.42 -9.30 7.89
N PRO A 464 -21.52 -8.72 8.70
CA PRO A 464 -21.46 -7.35 9.17
C PRO A 464 -20.63 -6.42 8.23
N ILE A 465 -20.60 -5.11 8.53
CA ILE A 465 -19.63 -4.19 7.91
C ILE A 465 -18.22 -4.68 8.24
N GLU A 466 -17.44 -4.99 7.19
CA GLU A 466 -16.06 -5.45 7.38
C GLU A 466 -15.11 -4.29 7.68
N TYR A 467 -15.38 -3.12 7.06
CA TYR A 467 -14.56 -1.94 7.17
C TYR A 467 -15.37 -0.67 6.84
N ARG A 468 -15.06 0.43 7.52
CA ARG A 468 -15.70 1.73 7.27
C ARG A 468 -15.09 2.44 6.07
N LEU A 469 -15.91 2.75 5.08
CA LEU A 469 -15.51 3.48 3.88
C LEU A 469 -15.82 4.97 4.02
N GLY A 470 -14.85 5.82 3.77
CA GLY A 470 -15.09 7.26 3.69
C GLY A 470 -15.99 7.61 2.51
N GLY A 471 -17.00 8.46 2.73
CA GLY A 471 -17.93 8.89 1.68
C GLY A 471 -19.04 7.88 1.34
N VAL A 472 -19.23 6.84 2.17
CA VAL A 472 -20.27 5.81 2.01
C VAL A 472 -21.17 5.78 3.24
N THR A 473 -22.46 5.72 3.05
CA THR A 473 -23.42 5.42 4.12
C THR A 473 -23.56 3.90 4.24
N GLN A 474 -22.95 3.31 5.26
CA GLN A 474 -22.95 1.87 5.48
C GLN A 474 -23.93 1.50 6.58
N VAL A 475 -24.87 0.60 6.28
CA VAL A 475 -25.85 0.09 7.23
C VAL A 475 -25.54 -1.37 7.55
N GLN A 476 -25.38 -1.68 8.84
CA GLN A 476 -25.20 -3.05 9.28
C GLN A 476 -26.54 -3.69 9.63
N VAL A 477 -26.75 -4.91 9.15
CA VAL A 477 -27.86 -5.78 9.58
C VAL A 477 -27.84 -5.95 11.10
N ASN A 478 -29.01 -5.89 11.74
CA ASN A 478 -29.16 -6.09 13.17
C ASN A 478 -30.34 -7.02 13.47
N HIS A 479 -30.00 -8.28 13.66
CA HIS A 479 -30.98 -9.33 13.94
C HIS A 479 -31.73 -9.15 15.28
N ALA A 480 -31.16 -8.41 16.24
CA ALA A 480 -31.78 -8.17 17.53
C ALA A 480 -33.05 -7.28 17.45
N VAL A 481 -33.14 -6.46 16.41
CA VAL A 481 -34.30 -5.56 16.15
C VAL A 481 -34.96 -5.86 14.80
N ASP A 482 -34.71 -7.06 14.26
CA ASP A 482 -35.26 -7.54 12.97
C ASP A 482 -34.93 -6.63 11.77
N LEU A 483 -33.78 -5.94 11.81
CA LEU A 483 -33.29 -5.10 10.73
C LEU A 483 -32.49 -5.95 9.75
N GLY A 484 -33.16 -6.56 8.77
CA GLY A 484 -32.56 -7.41 7.74
C GLY A 484 -32.24 -6.69 6.43
N PHE A 485 -31.61 -7.42 5.49
CA PHE A 485 -31.20 -6.90 4.18
C PHE A 485 -32.35 -6.27 3.38
N ALA A 486 -33.46 -6.99 3.24
CA ALA A 486 -34.62 -6.53 2.46
C ALA A 486 -35.28 -5.26 3.04
N GLN A 487 -35.33 -5.16 4.37
CA GLN A 487 -35.92 -4.01 5.04
C GLN A 487 -35.04 -2.76 4.86
N VAL A 488 -33.73 -2.92 5.01
CA VAL A 488 -32.74 -1.84 4.80
C VAL A 488 -32.75 -1.40 3.34
N LEU A 489 -32.75 -2.33 2.39
CA LEU A 489 -32.75 -2.04 0.95
C LEU A 489 -34.02 -1.24 0.54
N ARG A 490 -35.20 -1.59 1.05
CA ARG A 490 -36.40 -0.79 0.83
C ARG A 490 -36.28 0.64 1.36
N ALA A 491 -35.61 0.83 2.49
CA ALA A 491 -35.37 2.16 3.04
C ALA A 491 -34.35 2.95 2.19
N MET A 492 -33.29 2.29 1.72
CA MET A 492 -32.27 2.89 0.86
C MET A 492 -32.83 3.46 -0.44
N LEU A 493 -33.79 2.78 -1.07
CA LEU A 493 -34.47 3.25 -2.30
C LEU A 493 -35.20 4.59 -2.13
N ARG A 494 -35.40 5.05 -0.89
CA ARG A 494 -35.99 6.37 -0.57
C ARG A 494 -34.96 7.40 -0.08
N GLN A 495 -33.66 7.08 -0.20
CA GLN A 495 -32.55 7.94 0.21
C GLN A 495 -31.79 8.52 -0.98
N ASP A 496 -32.42 8.57 -2.15
CA ASP A 496 -31.82 9.09 -3.40
C ASP A 496 -30.43 8.49 -3.71
N PRO A 497 -30.30 7.16 -3.76
CA PRO A 497 -29.04 6.50 -4.00
C PRO A 497 -28.68 6.48 -5.48
N ASP A 498 -27.40 6.75 -5.82
CA ASP A 498 -26.87 6.46 -7.15
C ASP A 498 -26.31 5.05 -7.23
N VAL A 499 -25.66 4.60 -6.13
CA VAL A 499 -25.04 3.28 -6.02
C VAL A 499 -25.50 2.59 -4.75
N ILE A 500 -25.95 1.37 -4.90
CA ILE A 500 -26.35 0.50 -3.80
C ILE A 500 -25.43 -0.73 -3.78
N MET A 501 -24.84 -1.04 -2.63
CA MET A 501 -24.16 -2.32 -2.44
C MET A 501 -24.93 -3.18 -1.44
N VAL A 502 -25.30 -4.39 -1.86
CA VAL A 502 -25.82 -5.44 -0.99
C VAL A 502 -24.70 -6.44 -0.73
N GLY A 503 -24.19 -6.50 0.49
CA GLY A 503 -23.02 -7.30 0.84
C GLY A 503 -23.15 -8.76 0.41
N GLU A 504 -24.32 -9.36 0.60
CA GLU A 504 -24.64 -10.71 0.14
C GLU A 504 -26.16 -10.88 -0.08
N VAL A 505 -26.52 -11.58 -1.15
CA VAL A 505 -27.93 -11.95 -1.44
C VAL A 505 -28.14 -13.42 -1.10
N ARG A 506 -28.95 -13.68 -0.04
CA ARG A 506 -29.22 -15.03 0.47
C ARG A 506 -30.66 -15.48 0.32
N ASP A 507 -31.61 -14.56 0.28
CA ASP A 507 -33.07 -14.80 0.25
C ASP A 507 -33.72 -14.20 -1.00
N ASP A 508 -34.94 -14.67 -1.29
CA ASP A 508 -35.73 -14.32 -2.45
C ASP A 508 -36.13 -12.83 -2.46
N LEU A 509 -36.57 -12.31 -1.34
CA LEU A 509 -37.03 -10.93 -1.23
C LEU A 509 -35.89 -9.93 -1.46
N THR A 510 -34.71 -10.19 -0.87
CA THR A 510 -33.50 -9.38 -1.09
C THR A 510 -33.06 -9.45 -2.55
N ALA A 511 -33.10 -10.66 -3.17
CA ALA A 511 -32.69 -10.84 -4.56
C ALA A 511 -33.59 -10.05 -5.51
N GLN A 512 -34.90 -10.14 -5.34
CA GLN A 512 -35.89 -9.45 -6.17
C GLN A 512 -35.73 -7.93 -6.05
N LEU A 513 -35.71 -7.38 -4.83
CA LEU A 513 -35.58 -5.94 -4.58
C LEU A 513 -34.24 -5.39 -5.12
N ALA A 514 -33.14 -6.15 -5.00
CA ALA A 514 -31.84 -5.76 -5.52
C ALA A 514 -31.83 -5.63 -7.04
N LEU A 515 -32.39 -6.63 -7.76
CA LEU A 515 -32.47 -6.56 -9.21
C LEU A 515 -33.46 -5.49 -9.71
N GLU A 516 -34.59 -5.28 -9.01
CA GLU A 516 -35.52 -4.18 -9.30
C GLU A 516 -34.86 -2.80 -9.15
N ALA A 517 -34.05 -2.61 -8.10
CA ALA A 517 -33.26 -1.40 -7.91
C ALA A 517 -32.31 -1.14 -9.09
N ALA A 518 -31.63 -2.19 -9.58
CA ALA A 518 -30.73 -2.10 -10.73
C ALA A 518 -31.45 -1.72 -12.05
N MET A 519 -32.74 -2.04 -12.17
CA MET A 519 -33.56 -1.65 -13.33
C MET A 519 -34.12 -0.22 -13.22
N THR A 520 -34.28 0.28 -12.00
CA THR A 520 -34.92 1.59 -11.75
C THR A 520 -33.93 2.75 -11.64
N GLY A 521 -32.73 2.62 -12.24
CA GLY A 521 -31.79 3.70 -12.38
C GLY A 521 -30.60 3.69 -11.41
N HIS A 522 -30.43 2.63 -10.61
CA HIS A 522 -29.35 2.53 -9.64
C HIS A 522 -28.26 1.54 -10.09
N LEU A 523 -27.01 1.85 -9.82
CA LEU A 523 -25.92 0.89 -9.96
C LEU A 523 -25.90 -0.02 -8.74
N LEU A 524 -26.21 -1.29 -8.93
CA LEU A 524 -26.19 -2.30 -7.88
C LEU A 524 -24.86 -3.07 -7.92
N LEU A 525 -24.20 -3.17 -6.77
CA LEU A 525 -23.09 -4.11 -6.55
C LEU A 525 -23.53 -5.16 -5.52
N THR A 526 -23.30 -6.43 -5.79
CA THR A 526 -23.68 -7.48 -4.84
C THR A 526 -22.77 -8.69 -4.89
N SER A 527 -22.80 -9.51 -3.83
CA SER A 527 -22.15 -10.80 -3.85
C SER A 527 -23.12 -11.98 -3.73
N LEU A 528 -22.69 -13.10 -4.29
CA LEU A 528 -23.42 -14.37 -4.32
C LEU A 528 -22.47 -15.55 -4.14
N HIS A 529 -23.03 -16.71 -3.81
CA HIS A 529 -22.31 -17.98 -3.90
C HIS A 529 -22.66 -18.68 -5.20
N ALA A 530 -21.74 -18.70 -6.15
CA ALA A 530 -21.79 -19.48 -7.39
C ALA A 530 -20.38 -19.90 -7.80
N ASN A 531 -20.27 -21.00 -8.55
CA ASN A 531 -18.99 -21.60 -8.94
C ASN A 531 -18.51 -21.15 -10.33
N ASN A 532 -19.42 -20.67 -11.20
CA ASN A 532 -19.15 -20.14 -12.53
C ASN A 532 -20.15 -19.02 -12.88
N ALA A 533 -19.90 -18.31 -13.96
CA ALA A 533 -20.66 -17.12 -14.33
C ALA A 533 -22.11 -17.44 -14.69
N VAL A 534 -22.38 -18.53 -15.41
CA VAL A 534 -23.74 -18.97 -15.73
C VAL A 534 -24.48 -19.40 -14.46
N GLY A 535 -23.78 -19.98 -13.49
CA GLY A 535 -24.33 -20.36 -12.19
C GLY A 535 -24.84 -19.18 -11.37
N VAL A 536 -24.38 -17.95 -11.63
CA VAL A 536 -24.97 -16.74 -11.02
C VAL A 536 -26.40 -16.51 -11.49
N ILE A 537 -26.67 -16.71 -12.78
CA ILE A 537 -28.02 -16.62 -13.34
C ILE A 537 -28.93 -17.65 -12.68
N GLN A 538 -28.46 -18.92 -12.61
CA GLN A 538 -29.18 -20.01 -11.96
C GLN A 538 -29.43 -19.71 -10.46
N ARG A 539 -28.45 -19.10 -9.79
CA ARG A 539 -28.62 -18.75 -8.38
C ARG A 539 -29.72 -17.71 -8.15
N PHE A 540 -29.83 -16.69 -9.01
CA PHE A 540 -30.95 -15.75 -8.96
C PHE A 540 -32.31 -16.44 -9.26
N GLU A 541 -32.31 -17.39 -10.20
CA GLU A 541 -33.54 -18.18 -10.45
C GLU A 541 -33.98 -19.00 -9.22
N HIS A 542 -33.02 -19.67 -8.57
CA HIS A 542 -33.27 -20.42 -7.34
C HIS A 542 -33.77 -19.54 -6.19
N LEU A 543 -33.40 -18.24 -6.22
CA LEU A 543 -33.93 -17.22 -5.32
C LEU A 543 -35.23 -16.60 -5.83
N GLY A 544 -35.94 -17.27 -6.74
CA GLY A 544 -37.26 -16.87 -7.20
C GLY A 544 -37.30 -15.68 -8.17
N CYS A 545 -36.19 -15.19 -8.64
CA CYS A 545 -36.16 -14.08 -9.60
C CYS A 545 -36.55 -14.56 -11.01
N ALA A 546 -37.45 -13.83 -11.65
CA ALA A 546 -37.86 -14.13 -13.02
C ALA A 546 -36.71 -13.84 -14.01
N ARG A 547 -36.56 -14.70 -15.02
CA ARG A 547 -35.54 -14.54 -16.08
C ARG A 547 -35.53 -13.17 -16.77
N PRO A 548 -36.68 -12.57 -17.10
CA PRO A 548 -36.71 -11.23 -17.66
C PRO A 548 -36.08 -10.19 -16.73
N LEU A 549 -36.31 -10.27 -15.43
CA LEU A 549 -35.73 -9.39 -14.43
C LEU A 549 -34.19 -9.57 -14.37
N ILE A 550 -33.72 -10.83 -14.31
CA ILE A 550 -32.28 -11.16 -14.29
C ILE A 550 -31.60 -10.63 -15.56
N GLY A 551 -32.16 -10.90 -16.73
CA GLY A 551 -31.55 -10.51 -18.02
C GLY A 551 -31.47 -9.00 -18.21
N GLN A 552 -32.50 -8.26 -17.73
CA GLN A 552 -32.51 -6.80 -17.83
C GLN A 552 -31.60 -6.12 -16.81
N ALA A 553 -31.53 -6.63 -15.58
CA ALA A 553 -30.77 -6.03 -14.50
C ALA A 553 -29.27 -6.31 -14.60
N LEU A 554 -28.84 -7.54 -14.94
CA LEU A 554 -27.42 -7.89 -14.97
C LEU A 554 -26.66 -7.16 -16.07
N ALA A 555 -25.52 -6.58 -15.69
CA ALA A 555 -24.57 -5.93 -16.58
C ALA A 555 -23.22 -6.68 -16.63
N LEU A 556 -22.73 -7.11 -15.48
CA LEU A 556 -21.45 -7.82 -15.34
C LEU A 556 -21.55 -8.88 -14.25
N VAL A 557 -21.03 -10.05 -14.53
CA VAL A 557 -20.83 -11.15 -13.59
C VAL A 557 -19.35 -11.43 -13.46
N LEU A 558 -18.85 -11.49 -12.23
CA LEU A 558 -17.48 -11.88 -11.90
C LEU A 558 -17.53 -13.07 -10.94
N VAL A 559 -16.85 -14.15 -11.27
CA VAL A 559 -16.66 -15.27 -10.33
C VAL A 559 -15.17 -15.36 -10.03
N GLN A 560 -14.81 -15.39 -8.76
CA GLN A 560 -13.40 -15.31 -8.37
C GLN A 560 -12.99 -16.42 -7.40
N ARG A 561 -11.74 -16.85 -7.55
CA ARG A 561 -11.03 -17.76 -6.65
C ARG A 561 -9.70 -17.14 -6.28
N LEU A 562 -9.28 -17.24 -5.02
CA LEU A 562 -7.97 -16.77 -4.57
C LEU A 562 -6.99 -17.92 -4.56
N VAL A 563 -5.86 -17.73 -5.24
CA VAL A 563 -4.70 -18.64 -5.26
C VAL A 563 -3.46 -17.96 -4.71
N ARG A 564 -2.45 -18.72 -4.34
CA ARG A 564 -1.18 -18.17 -3.85
C ARG A 564 -0.44 -17.48 -5.00
N ARG A 565 0.02 -16.27 -4.75
CA ARG A 565 0.86 -15.52 -5.68
C ARG A 565 2.31 -15.94 -5.52
N LEU A 566 3.00 -16.20 -6.63
CA LEU A 566 4.44 -16.46 -6.63
C LEU A 566 5.21 -15.26 -6.07
N CYS A 567 6.26 -15.55 -5.33
CA CYS A 567 7.14 -14.52 -4.81
C CYS A 567 7.93 -13.88 -5.96
N PRO A 568 7.80 -12.57 -6.21
CA PRO A 568 8.46 -11.90 -7.33
C PRO A 568 9.99 -11.88 -7.22
N ARG A 569 10.54 -12.19 -6.03
CA ARG A 569 11.99 -12.20 -5.81
C ARG A 569 12.66 -13.53 -6.10
N CYS A 570 11.93 -14.63 -6.05
CA CYS A 570 12.51 -15.96 -6.21
C CYS A 570 11.78 -16.86 -7.23
N VAL A 571 10.80 -16.31 -7.95
CA VAL A 571 10.18 -17.02 -9.06
C VAL A 571 11.23 -17.29 -10.16
N THR A 572 11.25 -18.51 -10.68
CA THR A 572 12.09 -18.92 -11.82
C THR A 572 11.21 -19.54 -12.90
N LEU A 573 11.72 -19.58 -14.12
CA LEU A 573 11.10 -20.30 -15.21
C LEU A 573 11.83 -21.66 -15.36
N GLU A 574 11.07 -22.75 -15.41
CA GLU A 574 11.59 -24.10 -15.55
C GLU A 574 10.66 -24.91 -16.44
N VAL A 575 11.20 -25.83 -17.23
CA VAL A 575 10.39 -26.78 -17.99
C VAL A 575 9.86 -27.83 -17.02
N PRO A 576 8.53 -27.92 -16.85
CA PRO A 576 7.95 -28.87 -15.91
C PRO A 576 8.20 -30.32 -16.33
N PRO A 577 8.17 -31.28 -15.38
CA PRO A 577 8.20 -32.71 -15.73
C PRO A 577 7.08 -33.07 -16.70
N PRO A 578 7.32 -34.07 -17.59
CA PRO A 578 6.35 -34.50 -18.62
C PRO A 578 4.95 -34.81 -18.09
N VAL A 579 4.84 -35.38 -16.90
CA VAL A 579 3.56 -35.68 -16.24
C VAL A 579 2.78 -34.37 -15.92
N VAL A 580 3.47 -33.32 -15.48
CA VAL A 580 2.85 -32.03 -15.21
C VAL A 580 2.40 -31.37 -16.50
N ILE A 581 3.23 -31.42 -17.54
CA ILE A 581 2.88 -30.92 -18.90
C ILE A 581 1.66 -31.64 -19.44
N ALA A 582 1.63 -33.00 -19.40
CA ALA A 582 0.47 -33.77 -19.84
C ALA A 582 -0.83 -33.37 -19.12
N ASN A 583 -0.76 -33.15 -17.81
CA ASN A 583 -1.91 -32.69 -17.05
C ASN A 583 -2.34 -31.26 -17.43
N LEU A 584 -1.39 -30.35 -17.64
CA LEU A 584 -1.69 -29.00 -18.11
C LEU A 584 -2.35 -29.01 -19.51
N ILE A 585 -1.87 -29.87 -20.42
CA ILE A 585 -2.44 -30.05 -21.77
C ILE A 585 -3.88 -30.58 -21.65
N ALA A 586 -4.12 -31.60 -20.82
CA ALA A 586 -5.45 -32.17 -20.61
C ALA A 586 -6.46 -31.11 -20.15
N HIS A 587 -6.04 -30.10 -19.40
CA HIS A 587 -6.87 -29.00 -18.93
C HIS A 587 -6.79 -27.72 -19.81
N GLY A 588 -6.09 -27.80 -20.97
CA GLY A 588 -5.92 -26.68 -21.90
C GLY A 588 -5.10 -25.50 -21.33
N LEU A 589 -4.19 -25.79 -20.40
CA LEU A 589 -3.26 -24.82 -19.80
C LEU A 589 -1.86 -24.85 -20.41
N ALA A 590 -1.59 -25.76 -21.35
CA ALA A 590 -0.38 -25.82 -22.14
C ALA A 590 -0.68 -26.36 -23.56
N GLU A 591 0.18 -26.05 -24.54
CA GLU A 591 0.09 -26.55 -25.92
C GLU A 591 0.88 -27.84 -26.05
N ARG A 592 0.42 -28.75 -26.95
CA ARG A 592 1.00 -30.11 -27.11
C ARG A 592 2.43 -30.11 -27.62
N ASP A 593 2.81 -29.14 -28.45
CA ASP A 593 4.03 -29.17 -29.26
C ASP A 593 5.08 -28.15 -28.85
N ARG A 594 4.97 -27.60 -27.65
CA ARG A 594 5.84 -26.52 -27.17
C ARG A 594 6.48 -26.86 -25.83
N GLU A 595 7.80 -27.07 -25.82
CA GLU A 595 8.55 -26.99 -24.57
C GLU A 595 8.47 -25.56 -24.04
N GLN A 596 7.61 -25.35 -23.05
CA GLN A 596 7.39 -24.05 -22.46
C GLN A 596 7.94 -24.04 -21.02
N ALA A 597 8.90 -23.18 -20.77
CA ALA A 597 9.32 -22.89 -19.41
C ALA A 597 8.18 -22.17 -18.66
N LEU A 598 7.74 -22.73 -17.55
CA LEU A 598 6.64 -22.23 -16.73
C LEU A 598 7.13 -21.73 -15.36
N PRO A 599 6.42 -20.80 -14.74
CA PRO A 599 6.84 -20.19 -13.48
C PRO A 599 6.78 -21.21 -12.33
N ARG A 600 7.89 -21.29 -11.57
CA ARG A 600 8.06 -22.16 -10.42
C ARG A 600 8.31 -21.39 -9.13
N ALA A 601 7.72 -21.88 -8.04
CA ALA A 601 8.02 -21.43 -6.68
C ALA A 601 9.34 -22.05 -6.20
N VAL A 602 10.32 -21.21 -5.83
CA VAL A 602 11.62 -21.69 -5.32
C VAL A 602 11.68 -21.56 -3.81
N GLY A 603 11.56 -20.35 -3.30
CA GLY A 603 11.75 -20.01 -1.88
C GLY A 603 12.93 -19.06 -1.69
N CYS A 604 12.77 -18.09 -0.80
CA CYS A 604 13.82 -17.16 -0.38
C CYS A 604 13.48 -16.62 1.02
N THR A 605 14.40 -15.88 1.61
CA THR A 605 14.21 -15.28 2.93
C THR A 605 12.98 -14.36 3.00
N ASP A 606 12.70 -13.59 1.92
CA ASP A 606 11.57 -12.65 1.88
C ASP A 606 10.20 -13.34 1.91
N CYS A 607 10.08 -14.53 1.33
CA CYS A 607 8.84 -15.33 1.35
C CYS A 607 8.84 -16.42 2.43
N GLY A 608 9.82 -16.44 3.36
CA GLY A 608 9.95 -17.46 4.37
C GLY A 608 10.16 -18.86 3.79
N GLN A 609 10.92 -18.98 2.71
CA GLN A 609 11.25 -20.23 1.99
C GLN A 609 10.05 -20.92 1.33
N THR A 610 8.89 -20.26 1.24
CA THR A 610 7.67 -20.86 0.66
C THR A 610 7.59 -20.75 -0.86
N GLY A 611 8.28 -19.80 -1.46
CA GLY A 611 8.16 -19.44 -2.89
C GLY A 611 6.90 -18.65 -3.22
N TYR A 612 6.07 -18.29 -2.22
CA TYR A 612 4.82 -17.55 -2.41
C TYR A 612 4.78 -16.30 -1.55
N ALA A 613 4.14 -15.23 -2.05
CA ALA A 613 3.97 -13.94 -1.35
C ALA A 613 2.58 -13.35 -1.65
N GLY A 614 1.66 -13.52 -0.70
CA GLY A 614 0.28 -13.06 -0.83
C GLY A 614 -0.60 -13.96 -1.70
N ARG A 615 -1.74 -13.42 -2.14
CA ARG A 615 -2.74 -14.11 -2.96
C ARG A 615 -3.14 -13.22 -4.14
N VAL A 616 -3.63 -13.85 -5.22
CA VAL A 616 -4.14 -13.20 -6.42
C VAL A 616 -5.46 -13.82 -6.82
N ALA A 617 -6.37 -13.01 -7.37
CA ALA A 617 -7.65 -13.49 -7.86
C ALA A 617 -7.49 -14.06 -9.27
N VAL A 618 -7.92 -15.29 -9.47
CA VAL A 618 -8.24 -15.87 -10.78
C VAL A 618 -9.73 -15.65 -10.99
N VAL A 619 -10.10 -15.13 -12.16
CA VAL A 619 -11.46 -14.62 -12.40
C VAL A 619 -12.06 -15.28 -13.64
N GLU A 620 -13.32 -15.68 -13.52
CA GLU A 620 -14.20 -15.88 -14.65
C GLU A 620 -15.15 -14.70 -14.75
N MET A 621 -15.29 -14.11 -15.91
CA MET A 621 -16.07 -12.90 -16.13
C MET A 621 -17.04 -13.10 -17.29
N MET A 622 -18.26 -12.60 -17.14
CA MET A 622 -19.26 -12.60 -18.19
C MET A 622 -19.93 -11.22 -18.26
N THR A 623 -19.78 -10.57 -19.41
CA THR A 623 -20.51 -9.33 -19.71
C THR A 623 -21.83 -9.69 -20.38
N ILE A 624 -22.92 -9.02 -19.96
CA ILE A 624 -24.25 -9.29 -20.50
C ILE A 624 -24.51 -8.33 -21.66
N ASP A 625 -24.28 -8.81 -22.88
CA ASP A 625 -24.66 -8.12 -24.11
C ASP A 625 -26.11 -8.41 -24.50
N ASP A 626 -26.61 -7.78 -25.58
CA ASP A 626 -27.99 -7.92 -26.00
C ASP A 626 -28.33 -9.33 -26.48
N ALA A 627 -27.38 -10.06 -27.09
CA ALA A 627 -27.59 -11.42 -27.53
C ALA A 627 -27.75 -12.38 -26.35
N LEU A 628 -26.85 -12.28 -25.36
CA LEU A 628 -26.92 -13.09 -24.15
C LEU A 628 -28.15 -12.73 -23.30
N ARG A 629 -28.48 -11.44 -23.22
CA ARG A 629 -29.68 -10.94 -22.55
C ARG A 629 -30.96 -11.57 -23.12
N ALA A 630 -31.10 -11.58 -24.45
CA ALA A 630 -32.24 -12.19 -25.12
C ALA A 630 -32.34 -13.68 -24.80
N GLN A 631 -31.24 -14.42 -24.74
CA GLN A 631 -31.23 -15.84 -24.40
C GLN A 631 -31.60 -16.09 -22.92
N ILE A 632 -31.10 -15.23 -22.00
CA ILE A 632 -31.49 -15.29 -20.59
C ILE A 632 -33.01 -15.10 -20.45
N MET A 633 -33.55 -14.06 -21.08
CA MET A 633 -34.97 -13.75 -21.03
C MET A 633 -35.86 -14.83 -21.68
N ALA A 634 -35.35 -15.48 -22.72
CA ALA A 634 -36.05 -16.60 -23.41
C ALA A 634 -36.03 -17.91 -22.62
N GLY A 635 -35.31 -17.98 -21.48
CA GLY A 635 -35.23 -19.18 -20.69
C GLY A 635 -34.25 -20.23 -21.22
N ALA A 636 -33.24 -19.83 -22.01
CA ALA A 636 -32.26 -20.75 -22.56
C ALA A 636 -31.56 -21.56 -21.47
N PRO A 637 -31.24 -22.86 -21.73
CA PRO A 637 -30.53 -23.69 -20.75
C PRO A 637 -29.09 -23.21 -20.55
N PRO A 638 -28.47 -23.54 -19.39
CA PRO A 638 -27.11 -23.08 -19.03
C PRO A 638 -26.06 -23.35 -20.11
N THR A 639 -26.09 -24.51 -20.76
CA THR A 639 -25.17 -24.89 -21.83
C THR A 639 -25.31 -23.99 -23.05
N THR A 640 -26.53 -23.55 -23.38
CA THR A 640 -26.77 -22.58 -24.46
C THR A 640 -26.25 -21.20 -24.09
N LEU A 641 -26.48 -20.74 -22.84
CA LEU A 641 -25.96 -19.45 -22.36
C LEU A 641 -24.42 -19.42 -22.40
N GLU A 642 -23.77 -20.49 -21.95
CA GLU A 642 -22.32 -20.60 -22.00
C GLU A 642 -21.80 -20.58 -23.44
N ARG A 643 -22.39 -21.35 -24.34
CA ARG A 643 -22.03 -21.40 -25.77
C ARG A 643 -22.17 -20.01 -26.42
N VAL A 644 -23.31 -19.35 -26.23
CA VAL A 644 -23.56 -18.00 -26.78
C VAL A 644 -22.54 -17.01 -26.24
N ALA A 645 -22.25 -17.04 -24.94
CA ALA A 645 -21.29 -16.14 -24.31
C ALA A 645 -19.85 -16.40 -24.80
N LEU A 646 -19.49 -17.65 -25.09
CA LEU A 646 -18.17 -18.00 -25.69
C LEU A 646 -18.09 -17.52 -27.14
N GLU A 647 -19.11 -17.76 -27.97
CA GLU A 647 -19.19 -17.32 -29.37
C GLU A 647 -19.11 -15.80 -29.49
N ALA A 648 -19.82 -15.08 -28.64
CA ALA A 648 -19.82 -13.62 -28.57
C ALA A 648 -18.57 -13.03 -27.88
N ARG A 649 -17.68 -13.87 -27.35
CA ARG A 649 -16.50 -13.48 -26.57
C ARG A 649 -16.81 -12.63 -25.33
N THR A 650 -18.03 -12.74 -24.82
CA THR A 650 -18.47 -12.08 -23.57
C THR A 650 -18.11 -12.89 -22.33
N LEU A 651 -17.77 -14.17 -22.48
CA LEU A 651 -17.27 -15.03 -21.41
C LEU A 651 -15.75 -15.11 -21.43
N TYR A 652 -15.13 -14.60 -20.37
CA TYR A 652 -13.72 -14.72 -20.06
C TYR A 652 -13.54 -15.83 -19.02
N SER A 653 -13.04 -16.99 -19.42
CA SER A 653 -13.03 -18.18 -18.55
C SER A 653 -11.89 -18.17 -17.53
N PHE A 654 -12.06 -18.92 -16.43
CA PHE A 654 -10.99 -19.20 -15.45
C PHE A 654 -9.70 -19.69 -16.10
N ARG A 655 -9.81 -20.55 -17.13
CA ARG A 655 -8.66 -21.03 -17.88
C ARG A 655 -7.87 -19.91 -18.51
N ARG A 656 -8.54 -18.96 -19.16
CA ARG A 656 -7.89 -17.82 -19.82
C ARG A 656 -7.24 -16.89 -18.77
N SER A 657 -7.91 -16.64 -17.66
CA SER A 657 -7.36 -15.89 -16.53
C SER A 657 -6.11 -16.57 -15.96
N ALA A 658 -6.15 -17.88 -15.73
CA ALA A 658 -5.01 -18.64 -15.21
C ALA A 658 -3.81 -18.63 -16.19
N LEU A 659 -4.05 -18.78 -17.50
CA LEU A 659 -3.00 -18.67 -18.52
C LEU A 659 -2.33 -17.28 -18.50
N GLN A 660 -3.10 -16.21 -18.40
CA GLN A 660 -2.57 -14.85 -18.34
C GLN A 660 -1.74 -14.63 -17.08
N LEU A 661 -2.20 -15.11 -15.93
CA LEU A 661 -1.47 -14.98 -14.67
C LEU A 661 -0.20 -15.84 -14.63
N MET A 662 -0.20 -17.02 -15.26
CA MET A 662 1.01 -17.82 -15.44
C MET A 662 2.02 -17.12 -16.37
N ALA A 663 1.56 -16.59 -17.49
CA ALA A 663 2.41 -15.84 -18.42
C ALA A 663 3.08 -14.62 -17.76
N ARG A 664 2.41 -13.99 -16.79
CA ARG A 664 2.93 -12.91 -15.97
C ARG A 664 3.75 -13.37 -14.76
N GLN A 665 4.03 -14.66 -14.65
CA GLN A 665 4.77 -15.27 -13.54
C GLN A 665 4.14 -15.00 -12.17
N MET A 666 2.81 -14.83 -12.11
CA MET A 666 2.10 -14.52 -10.87
C MET A 666 1.61 -15.77 -10.15
N ILE A 667 1.29 -16.84 -10.89
CA ILE A 667 0.85 -18.14 -10.33
C ILE A 667 1.65 -19.29 -10.90
N SER A 668 1.78 -20.35 -10.14
CA SER A 668 2.41 -21.58 -10.62
C SER A 668 1.40 -22.46 -11.39
N PRO A 669 1.86 -23.42 -12.23
CA PRO A 669 1.01 -24.43 -12.85
C PRO A 669 0.10 -25.17 -11.87
N ALA A 670 0.61 -25.48 -10.68
CA ALA A 670 -0.17 -26.16 -9.65
C ALA A 670 -1.35 -25.28 -9.15
N GLU A 671 -1.12 -23.99 -8.94
CA GLU A 671 -2.19 -23.05 -8.55
C GLU A 671 -3.21 -22.84 -9.69
N ALA A 672 -2.75 -22.84 -10.96
CA ALA A 672 -3.63 -22.76 -12.12
C ALA A 672 -4.57 -23.96 -12.21
N LEU A 673 -4.06 -25.18 -12.03
CA LEU A 673 -4.87 -26.41 -12.03
C LEU A 673 -5.94 -26.39 -10.93
N LEU A 674 -5.64 -25.89 -9.74
CA LEU A 674 -6.60 -25.76 -8.64
C LEU A 674 -7.79 -24.83 -8.97
N THR A 675 -7.66 -23.95 -9.94
CA THR A 675 -8.74 -23.03 -10.32
C THR A 675 -9.68 -23.59 -11.36
N ILE A 676 -9.26 -24.61 -12.12
CA ILE A 676 -10.02 -25.19 -13.25
C ILE A 676 -10.70 -26.51 -12.84
N ALA A 677 -10.11 -27.20 -11.87
CA ALA A 677 -10.72 -28.36 -11.23
C ALA A 677 -11.88 -27.90 -10.34
#